data_c60afcecd7da3669098870e628ae31d6
#
_entry.id   c60afcecd7da3669098870e628ae31d6
#
_cell.length_a   1.000
_cell.length_b   1.000
_cell.length_c   1.000
_cell.angle_alpha   90.00
_cell.angle_beta   90.00
_cell.angle_gamma   90.00
#
_symmetry.space_group_name_H-M   'P 1'
#
loop_
_entity.id
_entity.type
_entity.pdbx_description
1 polymer ?
#
loop_
_entity_poly.entity_id
_entity_poly.type
_entity_poly.pdbx_seq_one_letter_code
_entity_poly.pdbx_strand_id
1 'polypeptide(L)'
;MADLSLVEWAGQQAAWVQDSLRRISTTAGFTVSEEDRKAILDRINYAANSLGDEPACDALTAEHLSQCSETGPRAVLASIGPLQNIDRLAKDQRLRFAPTGVTLVFGENGSGKSGYARIAKRLCRSLSVDELKGDVFKTKPDGPLQVKLRYQIGDDPITELDWVPTTPPPPALKQISVFDSKNARLYVDQQNRIAYLPIEIAVLEHHGQLCGTFGTDFSTQQSVIEKRLKTPLPTGYTPGGKMQAFLARLDPKSQSAPTKMEIESLAGLSAGEIEELKGLERKLLQDPVAQAATRRRASQVLARLVDVLTSFENGYSDPALAALGKLVDEARATAGAAGLAATAQFANEPMPGAGGEAWRILYQAARDFAASSGGPADRIADQVGDPCPLCQEPLGETAAARMARFNAFVQSETAKKADAAREALDAAKAALEDLVVPPTEVVVNSLTGYAGIDATRATAVIQIEAALTTYAARRKAMIDRITDAALEVPSLPASLRSIVAADIEKLDAEATQLEATATHAAALDADRNRITELKDRSKLHDDLATVLQRAEELRELAAIKACQTQVQTRAISLQISSLRRKLVTENLQSRIQAEITRFDLDHIPFRVSDSSEQGQSKFAVGLQGVDKIANNQILSEGEQRALALACFLAEIADEGATYGLVVDDPVSSLDQRRIRLVAQRLVQEAAKGRQVVVFTHNLVFFNEMVSEAARVGDSAPLIKIFVRKTEADGFGVVEEDTEPWLAKGVNARINDLRARAKVLAAETDFTGDNYRRSAKDFYSDLRETWERCVEEIVLNNTVQRLVPDVMTMRLGGVIVSDEDYKAIYFAMKHVSERSGHDMPAGRDIPVPTPTEMLGDVETLDKFQVEYKKRRNVADVARKALHAPVKAALV
;
A
#
# COMPACT_ATOMS: atom_id res chain seq x y z
N MET A 1 -17.84 -23.28 19.89
CA MET A 1 -17.89 -22.12 20.79
C MET A 1 -19.32 -21.56 20.68
N ALA A 2 -19.94 -21.16 21.77
CA ALA A 2 -21.26 -20.56 21.72
C ALA A 2 -21.21 -19.28 20.85
N ASP A 3 -22.23 -19.08 20.01
CA ASP A 3 -22.38 -17.88 19.17
C ASP A 3 -22.79 -16.68 20.05
N LEU A 4 -21.83 -16.13 20.79
CA LEU A 4 -22.02 -15.02 21.70
C LEU A 4 -22.19 -13.70 20.94
N SER A 5 -23.08 -12.83 21.38
CA SER A 5 -23.12 -11.44 20.94
C SER A 5 -21.83 -10.70 21.35
N LEU A 6 -21.58 -9.53 20.77
CA LEU A 6 -20.38 -8.75 21.14
C LEU A 6 -20.36 -8.41 22.64
N VAL A 7 -21.51 -8.03 23.20
CA VAL A 7 -21.62 -7.67 24.64
C VAL A 7 -21.32 -8.87 25.54
N GLU A 8 -21.90 -10.04 25.24
CA GLU A 8 -21.65 -11.27 25.98
C GLU A 8 -20.21 -11.72 25.90
N TRP A 9 -19.60 -11.64 24.71
CA TRP A 9 -18.19 -11.95 24.51
C TRP A 9 -17.28 -10.96 25.25
N ALA A 10 -17.57 -9.66 25.16
CA ALA A 10 -16.81 -8.62 25.86
C ALA A 10 -16.83 -8.85 27.37
N GLY A 11 -17.98 -9.24 27.94
CA GLY A 11 -18.11 -9.55 29.36
C GLY A 11 -17.22 -10.69 29.85
N GLN A 12 -16.70 -11.53 28.96
CA GLN A 12 -15.75 -12.61 29.24
C GLN A 12 -14.27 -12.19 29.08
N GLN A 13 -14.03 -10.97 28.61
CA GLN A 13 -12.69 -10.45 28.39
C GLN A 13 -12.20 -9.62 29.58
N ALA A 14 -10.91 -9.32 29.59
CA ALA A 14 -10.32 -8.43 30.59
C ALA A 14 -11.02 -7.05 30.60
N ALA A 15 -11.05 -6.39 31.74
CA ALA A 15 -11.75 -5.10 31.90
C ALA A 15 -11.29 -4.02 30.90
N TRP A 16 -10.00 -3.98 30.61
CA TRP A 16 -9.45 -3.04 29.63
C TRP A 16 -10.00 -3.24 28.21
N VAL A 17 -10.29 -4.49 27.82
CA VAL A 17 -10.90 -4.82 26.52
C VAL A 17 -12.33 -4.28 26.46
N GLN A 18 -13.11 -4.46 27.54
CA GLN A 18 -14.47 -3.95 27.63
C GLN A 18 -14.49 -2.42 27.51
N ASP A 19 -13.62 -1.71 28.26
CA ASP A 19 -13.53 -0.24 28.21
C ASP A 19 -13.03 0.26 26.83
N SER A 20 -12.10 -0.45 26.22
CA SER A 20 -11.62 -0.15 24.86
C SER A 20 -12.74 -0.25 23.82
N LEU A 21 -13.51 -1.36 23.85
CA LEU A 21 -14.66 -1.56 22.95
C LEU A 21 -15.74 -0.50 23.16
N ARG A 22 -16.03 -0.13 24.43
CA ARG A 22 -16.96 0.94 24.77
C ARG A 22 -16.50 2.28 24.18
N ARG A 23 -15.23 2.66 24.38
CA ARG A 23 -14.67 3.93 23.84
C ARG A 23 -14.76 3.97 22.32
N ILE A 24 -14.42 2.87 21.65
CA ILE A 24 -14.54 2.75 20.19
C ILE A 24 -16.00 2.91 19.78
N SER A 25 -16.95 2.23 20.47
CA SER A 25 -18.37 2.29 20.13
C SER A 25 -19.02 3.64 20.38
N THR A 26 -18.52 4.47 21.27
CA THR A 26 -19.09 5.79 21.58
C THR A 26 -18.49 6.93 20.74
N THR A 27 -17.53 6.64 19.86
CA THR A 27 -16.88 7.65 19.05
C THR A 27 -17.32 7.55 17.59
N ALA A 28 -17.71 8.68 17.00
CA ALA A 28 -18.13 8.73 15.60
C ALA A 28 -17.01 8.25 14.67
N GLY A 29 -17.34 7.31 13.77
CA GLY A 29 -16.38 6.71 12.83
C GLY A 29 -15.33 5.81 13.49
N PHE A 30 -15.57 5.34 14.72
CA PHE A 30 -14.71 4.42 15.48
C PHE A 30 -13.27 4.91 15.67
N THR A 31 -13.06 6.23 15.54
CA THR A 31 -11.74 6.84 15.71
C THR A 31 -11.42 6.99 17.19
N VAL A 32 -10.27 6.48 17.62
CA VAL A 32 -9.78 6.61 18.99
C VAL A 32 -8.95 7.87 19.09
N SER A 33 -9.32 8.78 20.00
CA SER A 33 -8.53 9.99 20.30
C SER A 33 -7.18 9.63 20.91
N GLU A 34 -6.19 10.51 20.85
CA GLU A 34 -4.89 10.31 21.51
C GLU A 34 -5.04 10.18 23.04
N GLU A 35 -6.02 10.85 23.61
CA GLU A 35 -6.34 10.73 25.04
C GLU A 35 -6.91 9.34 25.36
N ASP A 36 -7.85 8.83 24.56
CA ASP A 36 -8.38 7.47 24.73
C ASP A 36 -7.32 6.41 24.46
N ARG A 37 -6.47 6.61 23.44
CA ARG A 37 -5.35 5.72 23.15
C ARG A 37 -4.42 5.59 24.36
N LYS A 38 -4.06 6.71 24.98
CA LYS A 38 -3.25 6.74 26.19
C LYS A 38 -3.96 6.04 27.35
N ALA A 39 -5.24 6.36 27.57
CA ALA A 39 -6.04 5.75 28.62
C ALA A 39 -6.16 4.22 28.47
N ILE A 40 -6.31 3.72 27.24
CA ILE A 40 -6.32 2.28 26.97
C ILE A 40 -4.94 1.66 27.23
N LEU A 41 -3.86 2.33 26.83
CA LEU A 41 -2.50 1.88 27.06
C LEU A 41 -2.18 1.75 28.55
N ASP A 42 -2.61 2.73 29.37
CA ASP A 42 -2.44 2.68 30.82
C ASP A 42 -3.16 1.47 31.43
N ARG A 43 -4.36 1.14 30.92
CA ARG A 43 -5.14 -0.04 31.35
C ARG A 43 -4.49 -1.35 30.92
N ILE A 44 -3.90 -1.41 29.73
CA ILE A 44 -3.12 -2.56 29.26
C ILE A 44 -1.91 -2.77 30.16
N ASN A 45 -1.18 -1.70 30.49
CA ASN A 45 -0.02 -1.76 31.38
C ASN A 45 -0.41 -2.23 32.79
N TYR A 46 -1.52 -1.74 33.32
CA TYR A 46 -2.03 -2.22 34.60
C TYR A 46 -2.42 -3.71 34.54
N ALA A 47 -3.20 -4.11 33.55
CA ALA A 47 -3.63 -5.50 33.38
C ALA A 47 -2.45 -6.48 33.19
N ALA A 48 -1.38 -6.03 32.58
CA ALA A 48 -0.20 -6.83 32.30
C ALA A 48 0.76 -6.93 33.51
N ASN A 49 0.93 -5.82 34.25
CA ASN A 49 2.02 -5.66 35.18
C ASN A 49 1.59 -5.28 36.62
N SER A 50 0.33 -4.96 36.83
CA SER A 50 -0.24 -4.45 38.10
C SER A 50 0.56 -3.26 38.66
N LEU A 51 1.05 -2.40 37.81
CA LEU A 51 1.82 -1.22 38.13
C LEU A 51 0.91 0.03 38.18
N GLY A 52 0.95 0.76 39.28
CA GLY A 52 0.15 1.96 39.52
C GLY A 52 -1.21 1.68 40.18
N ASP A 53 -2.04 2.71 40.21
CA ASP A 53 -3.43 2.60 40.68
C ASP A 53 -4.30 1.91 39.63
N GLU A 54 -5.28 1.10 40.09
CA GLU A 54 -6.19 0.40 39.21
C GLU A 54 -7.05 1.42 38.46
N PRO A 55 -6.92 1.53 37.10
CA PRO A 55 -7.68 2.50 36.35
C PRO A 55 -9.15 2.06 36.23
N ALA A 56 -10.07 3.00 36.39
CA ALA A 56 -11.49 2.73 36.18
C ALA A 56 -11.75 2.23 34.76
N CYS A 57 -12.46 1.12 34.64
CA CYS A 57 -12.88 0.49 33.39
C CYS A 57 -14.40 0.38 33.37
N ASP A 58 -15.03 0.96 32.37
CA ASP A 58 -16.47 0.82 32.14
C ASP A 58 -16.76 -0.32 31.16
N ALA A 59 -17.76 -1.12 31.46
CA ALA A 59 -18.17 -2.24 30.63
C ALA A 59 -18.90 -1.78 29.35
N LEU A 60 -18.72 -2.51 28.26
CA LEU A 60 -19.54 -2.37 27.06
C LEU A 60 -20.97 -2.85 27.33
N THR A 61 -21.97 -2.06 26.95
CA THR A 61 -23.39 -2.39 27.05
C THR A 61 -24.06 -2.37 25.68
N ALA A 62 -25.23 -2.97 25.57
CA ALA A 62 -26.04 -2.91 24.34
C ALA A 62 -26.46 -1.47 23.99
N GLU A 63 -26.61 -0.60 24.98
CA GLU A 63 -26.94 0.81 24.77
C GLU A 63 -25.81 1.56 24.04
N HIS A 64 -24.57 1.30 24.38
CA HIS A 64 -23.41 1.87 23.68
C HIS A 64 -23.39 1.49 22.19
N LEU A 65 -23.76 0.24 21.85
CA LEU A 65 -23.87 -0.19 20.46
C LEU A 65 -25.06 0.44 19.73
N SER A 66 -26.19 0.62 20.41
CA SER A 66 -27.38 1.26 19.81
C SER A 66 -27.21 2.76 19.56
N GLN A 67 -26.40 3.44 20.38
CA GLN A 67 -26.05 4.85 20.20
C GLN A 67 -24.98 5.06 19.14
N CYS A 68 -24.23 4.01 18.83
CA CYS A 68 -23.23 4.02 17.78
C CYS A 68 -23.93 3.92 16.42
N SER A 69 -24.23 5.02 15.82
CA SER A 69 -24.66 5.04 14.44
C SER A 69 -23.40 4.96 13.54
N GLU A 70 -23.22 3.82 12.82
CA GLU A 70 -22.31 3.81 11.67
C GLU A 70 -22.68 4.89 10.65
N THR A 71 -23.92 5.28 10.70
CA THR A 71 -24.46 6.39 9.95
C THR A 71 -24.19 7.71 10.70
N GLY A 72 -22.97 8.18 10.64
CA GLY A 72 -22.75 9.61 10.74
C GLY A 72 -23.67 10.33 9.76
N PRO A 73 -23.98 11.62 9.96
CA PRO A 73 -24.84 12.37 9.05
C PRO A 73 -24.36 12.13 7.62
N ARG A 74 -25.31 11.90 6.72
CA ARG A 74 -25.07 11.55 5.31
C ARG A 74 -24.09 12.53 4.68
N ALA A 75 -23.01 12.02 4.10
CA ALA A 75 -22.09 12.82 3.31
C ALA A 75 -22.52 12.87 1.84
N VAL A 76 -22.53 14.05 1.27
CA VAL A 76 -22.83 14.33 -0.14
C VAL A 76 -21.66 15.08 -0.75
N LEU A 77 -21.13 14.59 -1.87
CA LEU A 77 -20.13 15.30 -2.65
C LEU A 77 -20.83 16.29 -3.58
N ALA A 78 -20.70 17.60 -3.34
CA ALA A 78 -21.39 18.63 -4.11
C ALA A 78 -20.64 19.01 -5.39
N SER A 79 -19.31 19.10 -5.37
CA SER A 79 -18.50 19.28 -6.59
C SER A 79 -17.03 18.93 -6.40
N ILE A 80 -16.40 18.62 -7.54
CA ILE A 80 -14.94 18.50 -7.70
C ILE A 80 -14.47 19.61 -8.64
N GLY A 81 -13.47 20.38 -8.18
CA GLY A 81 -12.89 21.50 -8.93
C GLY A 81 -13.36 22.87 -8.41
N PRO A 82 -12.62 23.96 -8.77
CA PRO A 82 -11.46 24.02 -9.69
C PRO A 82 -10.28 23.12 -9.34
N LEU A 83 -9.52 22.76 -10.38
CA LEU A 83 -8.38 21.84 -10.28
C LEU A 83 -7.06 22.60 -10.52
N GLN A 84 -6.01 22.23 -9.80
CA GLN A 84 -4.67 22.72 -10.10
C GLN A 84 -3.70 21.56 -10.23
N ASN A 85 -3.04 21.49 -11.39
CA ASN A 85 -2.00 20.49 -11.70
C ASN A 85 -2.44 19.04 -11.45
N ILE A 86 -3.66 18.66 -11.83
CA ILE A 86 -4.16 17.29 -11.73
C ILE A 86 -4.20 16.67 -13.12
N ASP A 87 -3.37 15.69 -13.39
CA ASP A 87 -3.20 15.05 -14.69
C ASP A 87 -3.06 16.11 -15.81
N ARG A 88 -3.87 16.02 -16.87
CA ARG A 88 -3.98 17.02 -17.95
C ARG A 88 -5.33 17.71 -17.94
N LEU A 89 -6.03 17.70 -16.79
CA LEU A 89 -7.36 18.32 -16.70
C LEU A 89 -7.26 19.84 -16.73
N ALA A 90 -8.23 20.47 -17.38
CA ALA A 90 -8.36 21.92 -17.44
C ALA A 90 -8.55 22.51 -16.04
N LYS A 91 -7.88 23.66 -15.77
CA LYS A 91 -7.73 24.20 -14.42
C LYS A 91 -9.03 24.67 -13.78
N ASP A 92 -9.79 25.50 -14.45
CA ASP A 92 -10.93 26.23 -13.84
C ASP A 92 -12.26 25.48 -13.97
N GLN A 93 -12.21 24.19 -14.27
CA GLN A 93 -13.39 23.37 -14.44
C GLN A 93 -13.94 22.89 -13.09
N ARG A 94 -15.24 22.92 -12.96
CA ARG A 94 -15.97 22.42 -11.81
C ARG A 94 -17.00 21.39 -12.25
N LEU A 95 -16.86 20.17 -11.78
CA LEU A 95 -17.83 19.11 -11.98
C LEU A 95 -18.78 19.08 -10.77
N ARG A 96 -20.05 19.43 -10.98
CA ARG A 96 -21.09 19.48 -9.94
C ARG A 96 -21.86 18.18 -9.90
N PHE A 97 -22.33 17.84 -8.72
CA PHE A 97 -23.13 16.64 -8.50
C PHE A 97 -24.46 16.98 -7.82
N ALA A 98 -25.52 16.31 -8.25
CA ALA A 98 -26.80 16.38 -7.56
C ALA A 98 -26.69 15.77 -6.15
N PRO A 99 -27.31 16.35 -5.14
CA PRO A 99 -27.29 15.79 -3.78
C PRO A 99 -28.06 14.48 -3.66
N THR A 100 -29.06 14.29 -4.50
CA THR A 100 -29.89 13.08 -4.65
C THR A 100 -30.18 12.83 -6.12
N GLY A 101 -30.57 11.61 -6.49
CA GLY A 101 -30.83 11.28 -7.88
C GLY A 101 -29.55 10.93 -8.65
N VAL A 102 -29.56 11.09 -9.96
CA VAL A 102 -28.50 10.68 -10.87
C VAL A 102 -27.77 11.90 -11.42
N THR A 103 -26.45 11.92 -11.29
CA THR A 103 -25.58 12.77 -12.09
C THR A 103 -24.91 11.92 -13.17
N LEU A 104 -25.32 12.09 -14.40
CA LEU A 104 -24.84 11.32 -15.55
C LEU A 104 -23.81 12.13 -16.33
N VAL A 105 -22.55 11.70 -16.21
CA VAL A 105 -21.40 12.37 -16.83
C VAL A 105 -21.00 11.59 -18.09
N PHE A 106 -21.32 12.13 -19.24
CA PHE A 106 -20.91 11.57 -20.52
C PHE A 106 -19.65 12.25 -21.04
N GLY A 107 -18.84 11.51 -21.75
CA GLY A 107 -17.71 12.04 -22.52
C GLY A 107 -17.05 10.94 -23.34
N GLU A 108 -16.45 11.31 -24.44
CA GLU A 108 -15.74 10.37 -25.31
C GLU A 108 -14.47 9.82 -24.65
N ASN A 109 -13.90 8.77 -25.24
CA ASN A 109 -12.60 8.26 -24.79
C ASN A 109 -11.52 9.35 -24.92
N GLY A 110 -10.75 9.54 -23.86
CA GLY A 110 -9.73 10.59 -23.80
C GLY A 110 -10.27 12.00 -23.48
N SER A 111 -11.56 12.16 -23.14
CA SER A 111 -12.13 13.48 -22.77
C SER A 111 -11.66 14.01 -21.41
N GLY A 112 -11.14 13.17 -20.51
CA GLY A 112 -10.74 13.56 -19.16
C GLY A 112 -11.60 13.00 -18.02
N LYS A 113 -12.69 12.26 -18.32
CA LYS A 113 -13.58 11.63 -17.30
C LYS A 113 -12.84 10.85 -16.21
N SER A 114 -11.92 9.98 -16.64
CA SER A 114 -11.15 9.13 -15.71
C SER A 114 -10.26 9.94 -14.76
N GLY A 115 -9.94 11.18 -15.08
CA GLY A 115 -9.26 12.10 -14.15
C GLY A 115 -10.16 12.44 -12.97
N TYR A 116 -11.41 12.83 -13.23
CA TYR A 116 -12.40 13.09 -12.18
C TYR A 116 -12.73 11.82 -11.37
N ALA A 117 -12.86 10.68 -12.05
CA ALA A 117 -13.09 9.40 -11.38
C ALA A 117 -11.93 9.03 -10.44
N ARG A 118 -10.65 9.26 -10.84
CA ARG A 118 -9.48 9.06 -9.95
C ARG A 118 -9.50 9.96 -8.72
N ILE A 119 -9.92 11.22 -8.88
CA ILE A 119 -10.09 12.13 -7.73
C ILE A 119 -11.15 11.55 -6.79
N ALA A 120 -12.32 11.14 -7.31
CA ALA A 120 -13.38 10.53 -6.51
C ALA A 120 -12.89 9.26 -5.78
N LYS A 121 -12.11 8.40 -6.42
CA LYS A 121 -11.49 7.21 -5.79
C LYS A 121 -10.57 7.55 -4.63
N ARG A 122 -9.83 8.64 -4.74
CA ARG A 122 -8.93 9.09 -3.67
C ARG A 122 -9.69 9.66 -2.47
N LEU A 123 -10.78 10.36 -2.74
CA LEU A 123 -11.63 11.00 -1.72
C LEU A 123 -12.55 10.00 -1.02
N CYS A 124 -13.19 9.15 -1.79
CA CYS A 124 -14.25 8.27 -1.35
C CYS A 124 -13.71 6.86 -1.03
N ARG A 125 -14.62 5.93 -0.71
CA ARG A 125 -14.26 4.54 -0.47
C ARG A 125 -14.07 3.81 -1.80
N SER A 126 -12.90 3.25 -2.00
CA SER A 126 -12.57 2.45 -3.18
C SER A 126 -11.63 1.30 -2.80
N LEU A 127 -11.80 0.13 -3.41
CA LEU A 127 -10.91 -1.03 -3.22
C LEU A 127 -9.52 -0.79 -3.81
N SER A 128 -9.43 0.06 -4.84
CA SER A 128 -8.16 0.49 -5.43
C SER A 128 -8.03 2.00 -5.34
N VAL A 129 -6.86 2.47 -4.93
CA VAL A 129 -6.58 3.91 -4.87
C VAL A 129 -5.46 4.22 -5.84
N ASP A 130 -5.75 5.06 -6.83
CA ASP A 130 -4.76 5.53 -7.80
C ASP A 130 -4.03 6.76 -7.25
N GLU A 131 -2.75 6.87 -7.53
CA GLU A 131 -1.98 8.09 -7.24
C GLU A 131 -2.38 9.19 -8.21
N LEU A 132 -2.69 10.38 -7.69
CA LEU A 132 -2.91 11.57 -8.50
C LEU A 132 -1.57 12.20 -8.85
N LYS A 133 -1.38 12.49 -10.14
CA LYS A 133 -0.15 13.05 -10.69
C LYS A 133 -0.43 14.40 -11.34
N GLY A 134 0.59 15.19 -11.51
CA GLY A 134 0.53 16.38 -12.37
C GLY A 134 0.61 16.00 -13.86
N ASP A 135 0.60 17.01 -14.73
CA ASP A 135 0.80 16.79 -16.16
C ASP A 135 2.24 16.28 -16.41
N VAL A 136 2.37 14.98 -16.64
CA VAL A 136 3.65 14.30 -16.87
C VAL A 136 4.37 14.72 -18.15
N PHE A 137 3.68 15.44 -19.05
CA PHE A 137 4.25 15.97 -20.29
C PHE A 137 4.85 17.38 -20.14
N LYS A 138 4.62 18.02 -18.98
CA LYS A 138 5.21 19.33 -18.67
C LYS A 138 6.54 19.17 -17.94
N THR A 139 7.56 19.86 -18.42
CA THR A 139 8.89 19.87 -17.77
C THR A 139 8.89 20.65 -16.44
N LYS A 140 7.96 21.59 -16.26
CA LYS A 140 7.76 22.32 -15.01
C LYS A 140 6.31 22.13 -14.55
N PRO A 141 6.06 21.73 -13.29
CA PRO A 141 4.71 21.64 -12.74
C PRO A 141 4.01 23.00 -12.74
N ASP A 142 2.71 23.01 -13.00
CA ASP A 142 1.87 24.23 -12.91
C ASP A 142 1.48 24.57 -11.45
N GLY A 143 2.34 24.32 -10.50
CA GLY A 143 2.09 24.49 -9.07
C GLY A 143 1.84 23.17 -8.35
N PRO A 144 1.43 23.20 -7.08
CA PRO A 144 1.12 22.01 -6.30
C PRO A 144 -0.12 21.29 -6.84
N LEU A 145 -0.23 20.00 -6.54
CA LEU A 145 -1.45 19.24 -6.76
C LEU A 145 -2.54 19.73 -5.82
N GLN A 146 -3.62 20.31 -6.33
CA GLN A 146 -4.70 20.83 -5.51
C GLN A 146 -6.06 20.62 -6.18
N VAL A 147 -7.05 20.25 -5.37
CA VAL A 147 -8.43 20.06 -5.78
C VAL A 147 -9.34 20.82 -4.84
N LYS A 148 -10.11 21.77 -5.36
CA LYS A 148 -11.17 22.41 -4.57
C LYS A 148 -12.37 21.45 -4.48
N LEU A 149 -12.76 21.12 -3.28
CA LEU A 149 -13.87 20.22 -2.98
C LEU A 149 -15.03 21.02 -2.37
N ARG A 150 -16.24 20.64 -2.73
CA ARG A 150 -17.44 21.05 -2.00
C ARG A 150 -18.21 19.81 -1.59
N TYR A 151 -18.52 19.69 -0.32
CA TYR A 151 -19.28 18.57 0.22
C TYR A 151 -20.18 19.04 1.37
N GLN A 152 -21.18 18.25 1.67
CA GLN A 152 -22.12 18.50 2.74
C GLN A 152 -22.22 17.29 3.66
N ILE A 153 -22.35 17.50 4.94
CA ILE A 153 -22.54 16.45 5.95
C ILE A 153 -23.90 16.73 6.63
N GLY A 154 -24.83 15.79 6.49
CA GLY A 154 -26.19 15.98 6.98
C GLY A 154 -26.85 17.24 6.43
N ASP A 155 -27.41 18.03 7.31
CA ASP A 155 -28.07 19.31 6.99
C ASP A 155 -27.15 20.52 7.17
N ASP A 156 -25.84 20.28 7.46
CA ASP A 156 -24.88 21.38 7.62
C ASP A 156 -24.70 22.14 6.29
N PRO A 157 -24.27 23.41 6.35
CA PRO A 157 -23.90 24.17 5.15
C PRO A 157 -22.82 23.47 4.34
N ILE A 158 -22.83 23.66 3.01
CA ILE A 158 -21.79 23.09 2.13
C ILE A 158 -20.43 23.60 2.54
N THR A 159 -19.54 22.69 2.87
CA THR A 159 -18.13 22.97 3.21
C THR A 159 -17.29 23.03 1.93
N GLU A 160 -16.48 24.08 1.80
CA GLU A 160 -15.45 24.20 0.78
C GLU A 160 -14.08 23.85 1.38
N LEU A 161 -13.30 23.03 0.68
CA LEU A 161 -11.97 22.60 1.09
C LEU A 161 -11.01 22.62 -0.09
N ASP A 162 -9.90 23.31 0.06
CA ASP A 162 -8.76 23.17 -0.86
C ASP A 162 -7.92 21.95 -0.42
N TRP A 163 -8.23 20.81 -1.03
CA TRP A 163 -7.62 19.54 -0.67
C TRP A 163 -6.36 19.27 -1.48
N VAL A 164 -5.32 18.81 -0.80
CA VAL A 164 -4.04 18.39 -1.39
C VAL A 164 -3.95 16.86 -1.32
N PRO A 165 -3.66 16.15 -2.41
CA PRO A 165 -3.66 14.68 -2.44
C PRO A 165 -2.71 13.97 -1.46
N THR A 166 -1.73 14.68 -0.90
CA THR A 166 -0.83 14.17 0.14
C THR A 166 -1.46 14.16 1.53
N THR A 167 -2.59 14.86 1.72
CA THR A 167 -3.31 14.87 2.98
C THR A 167 -4.47 13.88 2.96
N PRO A 168 -4.85 13.29 4.13
CA PRO A 168 -6.03 12.45 4.20
C PRO A 168 -7.29 13.20 3.73
N PRO A 169 -8.19 12.56 2.98
CA PRO A 169 -9.46 13.16 2.61
C PRO A 169 -10.38 13.27 3.84
N PRO A 170 -11.42 14.15 3.79
CA PRO A 170 -12.44 14.21 4.83
C PRO A 170 -13.03 12.82 5.12
N PRO A 171 -13.01 12.35 6.37
CA PRO A 171 -13.45 10.98 6.71
C PRO A 171 -14.89 10.68 6.29
N ALA A 172 -15.79 11.70 6.39
CA ALA A 172 -17.19 11.55 6.01
C ALA A 172 -17.38 11.14 4.53
N LEU A 173 -16.48 11.55 3.62
CA LEU A 173 -16.56 11.16 2.21
C LEU A 173 -16.29 9.66 1.98
N LYS A 174 -15.73 8.94 2.96
CA LYS A 174 -15.56 7.49 2.88
C LYS A 174 -16.89 6.71 2.95
N GLN A 175 -17.99 7.38 3.30
CA GLN A 175 -19.33 6.81 3.16
C GLN A 175 -19.75 6.63 1.69
N ILE A 176 -19.18 7.41 0.75
CA ILE A 176 -19.46 7.30 -0.68
C ILE A 176 -18.60 6.19 -1.28
N SER A 177 -19.23 5.21 -1.92
CA SER A 177 -18.52 4.07 -2.53
C SER A 177 -18.25 4.31 -4.01
N VAL A 178 -17.07 3.90 -4.48
CA VAL A 178 -16.66 4.07 -5.89
C VAL A 178 -16.44 2.70 -6.54
N PHE A 179 -17.03 2.51 -7.71
CA PHE A 179 -16.86 1.34 -8.57
C PHE A 179 -16.22 1.74 -9.90
N ASP A 180 -15.18 1.04 -10.31
CA ASP A 180 -14.53 1.19 -11.63
C ASP A 180 -14.00 -0.15 -12.16
N SER A 181 -13.37 -0.12 -13.31
CA SER A 181 -12.82 -1.33 -13.95
C SER A 181 -11.76 -2.05 -13.11
N LYS A 182 -10.95 -1.30 -12.31
CA LYS A 182 -9.94 -1.91 -11.42
C LYS A 182 -10.61 -2.55 -10.22
N ASN A 183 -11.60 -1.87 -9.64
CA ASN A 183 -12.39 -2.43 -8.55
C ASN A 183 -13.15 -3.69 -9.01
N ALA A 184 -13.67 -3.71 -10.24
CA ALA A 184 -14.34 -4.87 -10.79
C ALA A 184 -13.45 -6.12 -10.78
N ARG A 185 -12.18 -5.99 -11.18
CA ARG A 185 -11.21 -7.10 -11.10
C ARG A 185 -10.94 -7.55 -9.66
N LEU A 186 -10.82 -6.60 -8.73
CA LEU A 186 -10.60 -6.91 -7.33
C LEU A 186 -11.78 -7.69 -6.73
N TYR A 187 -13.03 -7.31 -7.05
CA TYR A 187 -14.23 -8.03 -6.58
C TYR A 187 -14.26 -9.50 -7.03
N VAL A 188 -13.75 -9.79 -8.22
CA VAL A 188 -13.82 -11.13 -8.83
C VAL A 188 -12.61 -11.99 -8.47
N ASP A 189 -11.40 -11.41 -8.36
CA ASP A 189 -10.14 -12.14 -8.27
C ASP A 189 -9.50 -12.13 -6.88
N GLN A 190 -9.95 -11.27 -5.95
CA GLN A 190 -9.29 -11.08 -4.66
C GLN A 190 -10.26 -11.17 -3.48
N GLN A 191 -9.67 -11.35 -2.29
CA GLN A 191 -10.40 -11.20 -1.04
C GLN A 191 -10.57 -9.72 -0.71
N ASN A 192 -11.80 -9.26 -0.58
CA ASN A 192 -12.13 -7.86 -0.36
C ASN A 192 -12.67 -7.62 1.05
N ARG A 193 -12.44 -6.40 1.56
CA ARG A 193 -13.11 -5.97 2.80
C ARG A 193 -14.57 -5.65 2.52
N ILE A 194 -15.44 -6.03 3.43
CA ILE A 194 -16.88 -5.72 3.37
C ILE A 194 -17.09 -4.21 3.58
N ALA A 195 -17.93 -3.58 2.76
CA ALA A 195 -18.15 -2.13 2.78
C ALA A 195 -18.82 -1.64 4.05
N TYR A 196 -19.89 -2.34 4.43
CA TYR A 196 -20.72 -1.99 5.56
C TYR A 196 -20.85 -3.22 6.44
N LEU A 197 -20.11 -3.19 7.54
CA LEU A 197 -20.11 -4.27 8.52
C LEU A 197 -21.20 -3.97 9.57
N PRO A 198 -21.87 -4.99 10.12
CA PRO A 198 -22.61 -4.82 11.37
C PRO A 198 -21.72 -4.18 12.42
N ILE A 199 -22.34 -3.30 13.21
CA ILE A 199 -21.64 -2.46 14.17
C ILE A 199 -20.75 -3.26 15.12
N GLU A 200 -21.20 -4.44 15.52
CA GLU A 200 -20.46 -5.34 16.40
C GLU A 200 -19.14 -5.79 15.76
N ILE A 201 -19.15 -6.03 14.44
CA ILE A 201 -17.96 -6.44 13.70
C ILE A 201 -17.04 -5.23 13.49
N ALA A 202 -17.61 -4.08 13.13
CA ALA A 202 -16.85 -2.85 12.93
C ALA A 202 -16.09 -2.43 14.18
N VAL A 203 -16.76 -2.43 15.34
CA VAL A 203 -16.14 -2.14 16.65
C VAL A 203 -15.00 -3.12 16.94
N LEU A 204 -15.21 -4.43 16.71
CA LEU A 204 -14.17 -5.44 16.91
C LEU A 204 -12.98 -5.27 15.94
N GLU A 205 -13.24 -4.94 14.67
CA GLU A 205 -12.16 -4.69 13.70
C GLU A 205 -11.29 -3.50 14.10
N HIS A 206 -11.91 -2.39 14.52
CA HIS A 206 -11.18 -1.22 15.00
C HIS A 206 -10.41 -1.52 16.29
N HIS A 207 -11.01 -2.29 17.21
CA HIS A 207 -10.31 -2.78 18.39
C HIS A 207 -9.12 -3.69 18.01
N GLY A 208 -9.31 -4.59 17.05
CA GLY A 208 -8.23 -5.44 16.53
C GLY A 208 -7.10 -4.66 15.87
N GLN A 209 -7.42 -3.62 15.11
CA GLN A 209 -6.44 -2.71 14.52
C GLN A 209 -5.67 -1.94 15.59
N LEU A 210 -6.38 -1.44 16.63
CA LEU A 210 -5.76 -0.76 17.75
C LEU A 210 -4.80 -1.69 18.50
N CYS A 211 -5.21 -2.93 18.79
CA CYS A 211 -4.35 -3.95 19.37
C CYS A 211 -3.12 -4.24 18.50
N GLY A 212 -3.30 -4.34 17.18
CA GLY A 212 -2.19 -4.51 16.23
C GLY A 212 -1.21 -3.34 16.25
N THR A 213 -1.70 -2.11 16.38
CA THR A 213 -0.87 -0.91 16.51
C THR A 213 -0.05 -0.95 17.80
N PHE A 214 -0.71 -1.23 18.93
CA PHE A 214 0.00 -1.40 20.22
C PHE A 214 1.02 -2.55 20.15
N GLY A 215 0.67 -3.67 19.50
CA GLY A 215 1.59 -4.78 19.31
C GLY A 215 2.85 -4.38 18.52
N THR A 216 2.70 -3.53 17.51
CA THR A 216 3.81 -2.96 16.74
C THR A 216 4.66 -2.00 17.60
N ASP A 217 4.00 -1.13 18.38
CA ASP A 217 4.66 -0.20 19.27
C ASP A 217 5.48 -0.96 20.33
N PHE A 218 4.89 -1.97 20.96
CA PHE A 218 5.59 -2.84 21.91
C PHE A 218 6.73 -3.63 21.27
N SER A 219 6.56 -4.11 20.04
CA SER A 219 7.62 -4.81 19.31
C SER A 219 8.79 -3.88 19.00
N THR A 220 8.50 -2.63 18.69
CA THR A 220 9.52 -1.59 18.47
C THR A 220 10.28 -1.31 19.78
N GLN A 221 9.56 -1.12 20.89
CA GLN A 221 10.15 -0.92 22.22
C GLN A 221 10.98 -2.12 22.63
N GLN A 222 10.46 -3.34 22.44
CA GLN A 222 11.19 -4.59 22.68
C GLN A 222 12.51 -4.61 21.91
N SER A 223 12.48 -4.29 20.63
CA SER A 223 13.68 -4.28 19.77
C SER A 223 14.73 -3.28 20.24
N VAL A 224 14.31 -2.14 20.77
CA VAL A 224 15.21 -1.13 21.38
C VAL A 224 15.88 -1.68 22.62
N ILE A 225 15.10 -2.31 23.51
CA ILE A 225 15.64 -2.89 24.75
C ILE A 225 16.56 -4.09 24.43
N GLU A 226 16.16 -4.96 23.50
CA GLU A 226 17.00 -6.10 23.08
C GLU A 226 18.32 -5.67 22.45
N LYS A 227 18.36 -4.51 21.78
CA LYS A 227 19.64 -3.92 21.32
C LYS A 227 20.50 -3.46 22.49
N ARG A 228 19.94 -2.81 23.52
CA ARG A 228 20.65 -2.43 24.74
C ARG A 228 21.18 -3.66 25.49
N LEU A 229 20.36 -4.71 25.56
CA LEU A 229 20.72 -6.00 26.19
C LEU A 229 21.86 -6.76 25.45
N LYS A 230 22.26 -6.37 24.24
CA LYS A 230 23.44 -6.92 23.56
C LYS A 230 24.76 -6.38 24.15
N THR A 231 24.74 -5.27 24.88
CA THR A 231 25.92 -4.78 25.57
C THR A 231 26.41 -5.86 26.55
N PRO A 232 27.65 -6.30 26.50
CA PRO A 232 28.13 -7.36 27.34
C PRO A 232 28.06 -6.93 28.81
N LEU A 233 27.71 -7.88 29.67
CA LEU A 233 27.82 -7.69 31.12
C LEU A 233 29.29 -7.52 31.54
N PRO A 234 29.55 -6.82 32.67
CA PRO A 234 30.88 -6.71 33.18
C PRO A 234 31.53 -8.10 33.38
N THR A 235 32.76 -8.24 32.95
CA THR A 235 33.55 -9.48 33.00
C THR A 235 34.62 -9.38 34.08
N GLY A 236 35.32 -10.47 34.34
CA GLY A 236 36.43 -10.51 35.30
C GLY A 236 36.03 -10.91 36.70
N TYR A 237 34.84 -11.52 36.83
CA TYR A 237 34.42 -12.22 38.07
C TYR A 237 34.97 -13.63 38.04
N THR A 238 35.12 -14.19 39.27
CA THR A 238 35.71 -15.52 39.44
C THR A 238 34.90 -16.60 38.74
N PRO A 239 35.52 -17.39 37.84
CA PRO A 239 34.83 -18.47 37.13
C PRO A 239 34.28 -19.51 38.12
N GLY A 240 32.98 -19.85 37.99
CA GLY A 240 32.28 -20.77 38.90
C GLY A 240 31.98 -20.19 40.29
N GLY A 241 32.30 -18.93 40.56
CA GLY A 241 32.02 -18.22 41.79
C GLY A 241 30.54 -17.84 41.96
N LYS A 242 30.14 -17.56 43.20
CA LYS A 242 28.78 -17.15 43.56
C LYS A 242 28.30 -15.92 42.77
N MET A 243 29.24 -14.97 42.52
CA MET A 243 28.91 -13.72 41.85
C MET A 243 28.67 -13.96 40.35
N GLN A 244 29.46 -14.81 39.70
CA GLN A 244 29.21 -15.18 38.31
C GLN A 244 27.85 -15.88 38.14
N ALA A 245 27.51 -16.80 39.07
CA ALA A 245 26.20 -17.45 39.08
C ALA A 245 25.05 -16.46 39.33
N PHE A 246 25.26 -15.45 40.16
CA PHE A 246 24.30 -14.38 40.41
C PHE A 246 24.11 -13.50 39.17
N LEU A 247 25.20 -13.07 38.51
CA LEU A 247 25.13 -12.26 37.29
C LEU A 247 24.58 -13.06 36.11
N ALA A 248 24.72 -14.38 36.05
CA ALA A 248 24.09 -15.22 35.06
C ALA A 248 22.55 -15.13 35.06
N ARG A 249 21.93 -14.75 36.19
CA ARG A 249 20.51 -14.47 36.29
C ARG A 249 20.08 -13.20 35.48
N LEU A 250 21.03 -12.35 35.08
CA LEU A 250 20.82 -11.18 34.23
C LEU A 250 20.87 -11.53 32.73
N ASP A 251 20.89 -12.82 32.37
CA ASP A 251 20.70 -13.26 31.01
C ASP A 251 19.22 -13.07 30.58
N PRO A 252 18.93 -12.57 29.38
CA PRO A 252 17.55 -12.42 28.87
C PRO A 252 16.74 -13.71 28.82
N LYS A 253 17.39 -14.88 28.91
CA LYS A 253 16.76 -16.21 28.97
C LYS A 253 16.46 -16.68 30.41
N SER A 254 16.96 -15.97 31.40
CA SER A 254 16.71 -16.31 32.80
C SER A 254 15.27 -16.00 33.22
N GLN A 255 14.64 -16.90 33.92
CA GLN A 255 13.29 -16.73 34.46
C GLN A 255 13.25 -15.96 35.81
N SER A 256 14.39 -15.63 36.39
CA SER A 256 14.51 -15.05 37.73
C SER A 256 15.57 -13.96 37.75
N ALA A 257 15.31 -12.86 37.02
CA ALA A 257 16.19 -11.70 37.13
C ALA A 257 16.26 -11.18 38.59
N PRO A 258 17.46 -10.82 39.08
CA PRO A 258 17.60 -10.31 40.43
C PRO A 258 16.90 -8.95 40.59
N THR A 259 16.37 -8.73 41.78
CA THR A 259 15.77 -7.46 42.15
C THR A 259 16.83 -6.42 42.44
N LYS A 260 16.48 -5.13 42.34
CA LYS A 260 17.35 -4.02 42.73
C LYS A 260 17.90 -4.21 44.15
N MET A 261 17.03 -4.62 45.10
CA MET A 261 17.40 -4.83 46.49
C MET A 261 18.42 -5.98 46.64
N GLU A 262 18.26 -7.08 45.89
CA GLU A 262 19.22 -8.19 45.89
C GLU A 262 20.59 -7.74 45.38
N ILE A 263 20.62 -6.96 44.31
CA ILE A 263 21.85 -6.44 43.72
C ILE A 263 22.57 -5.50 44.70
N GLU A 264 21.83 -4.52 45.24
CA GLU A 264 22.38 -3.53 46.18
C GLU A 264 22.87 -4.16 47.49
N SER A 265 22.19 -5.21 47.98
CA SER A 265 22.61 -5.93 49.22
C SER A 265 23.90 -6.72 49.03
N LEU A 266 24.21 -7.14 47.79
CA LEU A 266 25.45 -7.85 47.47
C LEU A 266 26.60 -6.92 47.09
N ALA A 267 26.26 -5.74 46.61
CA ALA A 267 27.24 -4.76 46.16
C ALA A 267 27.90 -4.03 47.36
N GLY A 268 29.21 -3.97 47.32
CA GLY A 268 29.99 -3.25 48.34
C GLY A 268 30.48 -4.11 49.51
N LEU A 269 31.43 -3.55 50.20
CA LEU A 269 32.04 -4.14 51.38
C LEU A 269 31.88 -3.17 52.55
N SER A 270 31.61 -3.72 53.72
CA SER A 270 31.73 -2.97 54.98
C SER A 270 33.18 -2.60 55.28
N ALA A 271 33.38 -1.60 56.12
CA ALA A 271 34.73 -1.20 56.54
C ALA A 271 35.50 -2.36 57.16
N GLY A 272 34.83 -3.25 57.91
CA GLY A 272 35.45 -4.45 58.44
C GLY A 272 35.87 -5.46 57.36
N GLU A 273 35.06 -5.67 56.34
CA GLU A 273 35.36 -6.57 55.21
C GLU A 273 36.50 -6.03 54.31
N ILE A 274 36.65 -4.69 54.20
CA ILE A 274 37.80 -4.06 53.55
C ILE A 274 39.12 -4.35 54.28
N GLU A 275 39.12 -4.24 55.57
CA GLU A 275 40.31 -4.56 56.36
C GLU A 275 40.58 -6.08 56.39
N GLU A 276 39.56 -6.93 56.47
CA GLU A 276 39.67 -8.39 56.31
C GLU A 276 40.34 -8.71 54.94
N LEU A 277 39.90 -8.12 53.83
CA LEU A 277 40.46 -8.34 52.55
C LEU A 277 41.96 -8.00 52.49
N LYS A 278 42.33 -6.80 52.96
CA LYS A 278 43.72 -6.37 53.00
C LYS A 278 44.59 -7.29 53.85
N GLY A 279 44.03 -7.80 54.97
CA GLY A 279 44.73 -8.77 55.91
C GLY A 279 44.95 -10.11 55.20
N LEU A 280 43.94 -10.64 54.56
CA LEU A 280 44.04 -11.93 53.87
C LEU A 280 44.96 -11.81 52.64
N GLU A 281 44.93 -10.70 51.90
CA GLU A 281 45.83 -10.46 50.74
C GLU A 281 47.32 -10.40 51.18
N ARG A 282 47.64 -9.71 52.27
CA ARG A 282 48.98 -9.68 52.86
C ARG A 282 49.48 -11.08 53.26
N LYS A 283 48.60 -11.91 53.85
CA LYS A 283 48.89 -13.29 54.21
C LYS A 283 49.17 -14.16 52.97
N LEU A 284 48.42 -13.98 51.87
CA LEU A 284 48.62 -14.73 50.64
C LEU A 284 49.82 -14.32 49.80
N LEU A 285 50.19 -13.02 49.79
CA LEU A 285 51.40 -12.53 49.12
C LEU A 285 52.72 -13.16 49.67
N GLN A 286 52.69 -13.62 50.88
CA GLN A 286 53.82 -14.34 51.51
C GLN A 286 53.84 -15.83 51.23
N ASP A 287 52.78 -16.37 50.62
CA ASP A 287 52.65 -17.80 50.39
C ASP A 287 53.25 -18.19 49.02
N PRO A 288 54.18 -19.15 49.02
CA PRO A 288 54.79 -19.68 47.77
C PRO A 288 53.76 -20.22 46.76
N VAL A 289 52.67 -20.80 47.25
CA VAL A 289 51.57 -21.28 46.38
C VAL A 289 50.85 -20.12 45.67
N ALA A 290 50.64 -19.00 46.37
CA ALA A 290 50.07 -17.83 45.79
C ALA A 290 50.98 -17.21 44.74
N GLN A 291 52.26 -17.19 45.00
CA GLN A 291 53.28 -16.71 44.06
C GLN A 291 53.37 -17.64 42.83
N ALA A 292 53.35 -18.94 43.01
CA ALA A 292 53.29 -19.92 41.91
C ALA A 292 52.05 -19.74 41.03
N ALA A 293 50.90 -19.62 41.71
CA ALA A 293 49.63 -19.38 41.01
C ALA A 293 49.61 -18.07 40.18
N THR A 294 50.27 -17.02 40.67
CA THR A 294 50.46 -15.76 39.92
C THR A 294 51.23 -16.00 38.63
N ARG A 295 52.36 -16.74 38.74
CA ARG A 295 53.18 -17.10 37.57
C ARG A 295 52.48 -17.99 36.56
N ARG A 296 51.72 -18.98 37.00
CA ARG A 296 50.90 -19.84 36.18
C ARG A 296 49.82 -19.05 35.40
N ARG A 297 49.15 -18.12 36.10
CA ARG A 297 48.18 -17.24 35.41
C ARG A 297 48.84 -16.37 34.36
N ALA A 298 49.97 -15.77 34.70
CA ALA A 298 50.73 -14.96 33.75
C ALA A 298 51.13 -15.78 32.52
N SER A 299 51.66 -17.01 32.72
CA SER A 299 51.98 -17.96 31.65
C SER A 299 50.78 -18.24 30.74
N GLN A 300 49.59 -18.54 31.34
CA GLN A 300 48.38 -18.83 30.59
C GLN A 300 47.86 -17.63 29.78
N VAL A 301 47.97 -16.42 30.33
CA VAL A 301 47.59 -15.18 29.60
C VAL A 301 48.55 -14.97 28.43
N LEU A 302 49.84 -15.15 28.61
CA LEU A 302 50.83 -15.03 27.54
C LEU A 302 50.66 -16.10 26.48
N ALA A 303 50.28 -17.35 26.84
CA ALA A 303 50.01 -18.43 25.87
C ALA A 303 48.86 -18.04 24.93
N ARG A 304 47.77 -17.53 25.47
CA ARG A 304 46.68 -16.99 24.63
C ARG A 304 47.12 -15.84 23.74
N LEU A 305 47.96 -14.97 24.26
CA LEU A 305 48.50 -13.86 23.50
C LEU A 305 49.33 -14.35 22.32
N VAL A 306 50.12 -15.42 22.47
CA VAL A 306 50.91 -16.05 21.38
C VAL A 306 50.01 -16.50 20.25
N ASP A 307 48.84 -17.14 20.58
CA ASP A 307 47.91 -17.58 19.55
C ASP A 307 47.31 -16.39 18.78
N VAL A 308 46.94 -15.34 19.54
CA VAL A 308 46.41 -14.11 18.97
C VAL A 308 47.47 -13.40 18.08
N LEU A 309 48.69 -13.23 18.57
CA LEU A 309 49.80 -12.66 17.77
C LEU A 309 50.08 -13.50 16.53
N THR A 310 50.03 -14.84 16.65
CA THR A 310 50.17 -15.74 15.50
C THR A 310 49.13 -15.48 14.41
N SER A 311 47.88 -15.34 14.86
CA SER A 311 46.76 -15.06 13.94
C SER A 311 46.97 -13.71 13.21
N PHE A 312 47.43 -12.69 13.92
CA PHE A 312 47.69 -11.37 13.35
C PHE A 312 48.92 -11.38 12.43
N GLU A 313 50.01 -12.04 12.84
CA GLU A 313 51.18 -12.19 11.99
C GLU A 313 50.89 -12.89 10.66
N ASN A 314 50.01 -13.90 10.69
CA ASN A 314 49.61 -14.61 9.50
C ASN A 314 48.59 -13.79 8.65
N GLY A 315 47.52 -13.30 9.30
CA GLY A 315 46.44 -12.60 8.63
C GLY A 315 46.83 -11.22 8.07
N TYR A 316 47.73 -10.54 8.72
CA TYR A 316 48.27 -9.23 8.28
C TYR A 316 49.66 -9.30 7.63
N SER A 317 50.14 -10.51 7.28
CA SER A 317 51.46 -10.70 6.62
C SER A 317 51.55 -9.98 5.28
N ASP A 318 52.80 -9.74 4.82
CA ASP A 318 53.02 -9.20 3.49
C ASP A 318 52.51 -10.13 2.38
N PRO A 319 52.64 -11.47 2.50
CA PRO A 319 51.93 -12.38 1.59
C PRO A 319 50.40 -12.23 1.60
N ALA A 320 49.80 -12.04 2.78
CA ALA A 320 48.36 -11.81 2.87
C ALA A 320 47.94 -10.49 2.21
N LEU A 321 48.71 -9.42 2.44
CA LEU A 321 48.54 -8.13 1.76
C LEU A 321 48.66 -8.26 0.26
N ALA A 322 49.66 -9.01 -0.23
CA ALA A 322 49.87 -9.26 -1.67
C ALA A 322 48.71 -10.09 -2.26
N ALA A 323 48.22 -11.08 -1.54
CA ALA A 323 47.07 -11.89 -1.95
C ALA A 323 45.82 -11.01 -2.07
N LEU A 324 45.56 -10.15 -1.07
CA LEU A 324 44.46 -9.19 -1.10
C LEU A 324 44.56 -8.25 -2.30
N GLY A 325 45.79 -7.71 -2.57
CA GLY A 325 46.04 -6.86 -3.73
C GLY A 325 45.68 -7.55 -5.06
N LYS A 326 46.07 -8.82 -5.20
CA LYS A 326 45.69 -9.61 -6.39
C LYS A 326 44.16 -9.75 -6.54
N LEU A 327 43.46 -10.02 -5.45
CA LEU A 327 41.98 -10.11 -5.48
C LEU A 327 41.33 -8.76 -5.84
N VAL A 328 41.84 -7.65 -5.33
CA VAL A 328 41.41 -6.30 -5.70
C VAL A 328 41.60 -6.03 -7.18
N ASP A 329 42.80 -6.37 -7.70
CA ASP A 329 43.14 -6.14 -9.12
C ASP A 329 42.28 -7.05 -10.02
N GLU A 330 42.10 -8.29 -9.63
CA GLU A 330 41.27 -9.27 -10.37
C GLU A 330 39.80 -8.84 -10.37
N ALA A 331 39.27 -8.45 -9.22
CA ALA A 331 37.87 -7.96 -9.12
C ALA A 331 37.66 -6.72 -9.98
N ARG A 332 38.62 -5.78 -9.98
CA ARG A 332 38.57 -4.56 -10.81
C ARG A 332 38.67 -4.86 -12.29
N ALA A 333 39.61 -5.72 -12.69
CA ALA A 333 39.80 -6.10 -14.07
C ALA A 333 38.59 -6.85 -14.66
N THR A 334 38.05 -7.81 -13.89
CA THR A 334 36.89 -8.58 -14.31
C THR A 334 35.59 -7.75 -14.31
N ALA A 335 35.42 -6.87 -13.33
CA ALA A 335 34.31 -5.92 -13.32
C ALA A 335 34.38 -4.95 -14.52
N GLY A 336 35.57 -4.45 -14.86
CA GLY A 336 35.79 -3.62 -16.03
C GLY A 336 35.45 -4.34 -17.33
N ALA A 337 35.91 -5.59 -17.46
CA ALA A 337 35.57 -6.45 -18.62
C ALA A 337 34.06 -6.74 -18.73
N ALA A 338 33.42 -7.02 -17.61
CA ALA A 338 31.97 -7.23 -17.55
C ALA A 338 31.18 -5.94 -17.88
N GLY A 339 31.66 -4.79 -17.40
CA GLY A 339 31.11 -3.47 -17.72
C GLY A 339 31.21 -3.13 -19.21
N LEU A 340 32.34 -3.38 -19.82
CA LEU A 340 32.50 -3.21 -21.27
C LEU A 340 31.61 -4.16 -22.08
N ALA A 341 31.50 -5.42 -21.66
CA ALA A 341 30.62 -6.40 -22.28
C ALA A 341 29.15 -5.97 -22.13
N ALA A 342 28.73 -5.50 -20.95
CA ALA A 342 27.39 -4.98 -20.70
C ALA A 342 27.07 -3.76 -21.58
N THR A 343 27.99 -2.81 -21.65
CA THR A 343 27.84 -1.59 -22.47
C THR A 343 27.69 -1.92 -23.96
N ALA A 344 28.47 -2.88 -24.45
CA ALA A 344 28.40 -3.33 -25.85
C ALA A 344 27.08 -4.08 -26.13
N GLN A 345 26.60 -4.90 -25.20
CA GLN A 345 25.44 -5.74 -25.38
C GLN A 345 24.12 -4.99 -25.18
N PHE A 346 24.12 -3.95 -24.34
CA PHE A 346 22.91 -3.21 -23.91
C PHE A 346 22.87 -1.74 -24.35
N ALA A 347 23.69 -1.38 -25.35
CA ALA A 347 23.76 -0.02 -25.85
C ALA A 347 22.42 0.58 -26.32
N ASN A 348 21.47 -0.27 -26.71
CA ASN A 348 20.16 0.13 -27.22
C ASN A 348 19.01 -0.13 -26.22
N GLU A 349 19.29 -0.44 -24.97
CA GLU A 349 18.22 -0.62 -23.98
C GLU A 349 17.68 0.73 -23.50
N PRO A 350 16.35 0.83 -23.19
CA PRO A 350 15.70 2.09 -22.81
C PRO A 350 16.26 2.75 -21.55
N MET A 351 16.80 1.93 -20.64
CA MET A 351 17.41 2.46 -19.42
C MET A 351 18.94 2.29 -19.49
N PRO A 352 19.69 3.38 -19.33
CA PRO A 352 21.15 3.30 -19.26
C PRO A 352 21.57 2.56 -17.98
N GLY A 353 22.66 1.82 -18.04
CA GLY A 353 23.21 1.09 -16.89
C GLY A 353 22.75 -0.36 -16.76
N ALA A 354 22.01 -0.92 -17.72
CA ALA A 354 21.73 -2.35 -17.79
C ALA A 354 23.05 -3.16 -17.80
N GLY A 355 23.12 -4.21 -16.98
CA GLY A 355 24.33 -5.02 -16.76
C GLY A 355 25.32 -4.43 -15.74
N GLY A 356 25.12 -3.22 -15.25
CA GLY A 356 25.88 -2.60 -14.17
C GLY A 356 25.58 -3.21 -12.79
N GLU A 357 26.28 -2.79 -11.76
CA GLU A 357 26.18 -3.38 -10.42
C GLU A 357 24.79 -3.29 -9.81
N ALA A 358 24.18 -2.11 -9.79
CA ALA A 358 22.82 -1.92 -9.27
C ALA A 358 21.78 -2.76 -10.05
N TRP A 359 21.95 -2.86 -11.36
CA TRP A 359 21.11 -3.70 -12.21
C TRP A 359 21.27 -5.19 -11.87
N ARG A 360 22.51 -5.66 -11.60
CA ARG A 360 22.79 -7.05 -11.25
C ARG A 360 22.16 -7.44 -9.91
N ILE A 361 22.22 -6.55 -8.91
CA ILE A 361 21.55 -6.75 -7.61
C ILE A 361 20.04 -6.90 -7.81
N LEU A 362 19.44 -6.00 -8.58
CA LEU A 362 18.02 -6.06 -8.91
C LEU A 362 17.65 -7.34 -9.67
N TYR A 363 18.47 -7.71 -10.65
CA TYR A 363 18.25 -8.91 -11.45
C TYR A 363 18.35 -10.19 -10.60
N GLN A 364 19.33 -10.26 -9.70
CA GLN A 364 19.50 -11.37 -8.77
C GLN A 364 18.28 -11.50 -7.84
N ALA A 365 17.85 -10.40 -7.22
CA ALA A 365 16.67 -10.38 -6.37
C ALA A 365 15.39 -10.82 -7.12
N ALA A 366 15.23 -10.37 -8.36
CA ALA A 366 14.12 -10.78 -9.21
C ALA A 366 14.17 -12.29 -9.56
N ARG A 367 15.36 -12.83 -9.78
CA ARG A 367 15.59 -14.26 -10.03
C ARG A 367 15.26 -15.10 -8.80
N ASP A 368 15.74 -14.69 -7.63
CA ASP A 368 15.50 -15.40 -6.37
C ASP A 368 14.01 -15.40 -6.02
N PHE A 369 13.32 -14.30 -6.27
CA PHE A 369 11.86 -14.20 -6.15
C PHE A 369 11.16 -15.17 -7.14
N ALA A 370 11.55 -15.15 -8.42
CA ALA A 370 10.98 -16.05 -9.44
C ALA A 370 11.20 -17.52 -9.07
N ALA A 371 12.40 -17.90 -8.61
CA ALA A 371 12.73 -19.24 -8.15
C ALA A 371 11.90 -19.67 -6.94
N SER A 372 11.70 -18.78 -5.96
CA SER A 372 10.85 -19.04 -4.78
C SER A 372 9.37 -19.23 -5.14
N SER A 373 8.95 -18.72 -6.30
CA SER A 373 7.59 -18.82 -6.83
C SER A 373 7.42 -19.99 -7.81
N GLY A 374 8.38 -20.92 -7.88
CA GLY A 374 8.33 -22.12 -8.72
C GLY A 374 8.91 -21.96 -10.13
N GLY A 375 9.58 -20.85 -10.39
CA GLY A 375 10.33 -20.62 -11.63
C GLY A 375 11.70 -21.32 -11.65
N PRO A 376 12.41 -21.29 -12.78
CA PRO A 376 13.75 -21.88 -12.89
C PRO A 376 14.74 -21.14 -11.97
N ALA A 377 15.64 -21.90 -11.32
CA ALA A 377 16.57 -21.34 -10.33
C ALA A 377 17.76 -20.58 -10.97
N ASP A 378 18.06 -20.83 -12.23
CA ASP A 378 19.26 -20.34 -12.94
C ASP A 378 18.99 -19.10 -13.81
N ARG A 379 17.74 -18.76 -14.08
CA ARG A 379 17.34 -17.67 -14.96
C ARG A 379 15.96 -17.12 -14.63
N ILE A 380 15.67 -15.93 -15.08
CA ILE A 380 14.31 -15.38 -15.10
C ILE A 380 13.59 -15.93 -16.34
N ALA A 381 12.29 -16.18 -16.23
CA ALA A 381 11.44 -16.58 -17.34
C ALA A 381 11.56 -15.59 -18.53
N ASP A 382 11.70 -16.10 -19.74
CA ASP A 382 12.07 -15.34 -20.94
C ASP A 382 11.29 -15.72 -22.20
N GLN A 383 10.19 -16.46 -22.01
CA GLN A 383 9.29 -16.79 -23.11
C GLN A 383 8.16 -15.77 -23.22
N VAL A 384 7.59 -15.65 -24.40
CA VAL A 384 6.41 -14.81 -24.62
C VAL A 384 5.24 -15.41 -23.82
N GLY A 385 4.61 -14.60 -23.01
CA GLY A 385 3.53 -14.99 -22.11
C GLY A 385 3.95 -15.35 -20.69
N ASP A 386 5.25 -15.51 -20.42
CA ASP A 386 5.74 -15.71 -19.06
C ASP A 386 5.50 -14.45 -18.21
N PRO A 387 5.15 -14.58 -16.91
CA PRO A 387 4.97 -13.42 -16.05
C PRO A 387 6.31 -12.78 -15.70
N CYS A 388 6.40 -11.46 -15.84
CA CYS A 388 7.55 -10.71 -15.39
C CYS A 388 7.62 -10.72 -13.84
N PRO A 389 8.73 -11.09 -13.20
CA PRO A 389 8.82 -11.17 -11.75
C PRO A 389 8.71 -9.81 -11.03
N LEU A 390 8.86 -8.69 -11.75
CA LEU A 390 8.76 -7.35 -11.17
C LEU A 390 7.35 -6.74 -11.31
N CYS A 391 6.77 -6.77 -12.52
CA CYS A 391 5.45 -6.17 -12.76
C CYS A 391 4.31 -7.20 -12.91
N GLN A 392 4.63 -8.48 -12.95
CA GLN A 392 3.72 -9.62 -13.11
C GLN A 392 2.91 -9.64 -14.42
N GLU A 393 3.19 -8.71 -15.31
CA GLU A 393 2.59 -8.65 -16.65
C GLU A 393 3.20 -9.77 -17.53
N PRO A 394 2.42 -10.38 -18.42
CA PRO A 394 2.93 -11.35 -19.40
C PRO A 394 3.94 -10.67 -20.33
N LEU A 395 5.07 -11.32 -20.52
CA LEU A 395 6.12 -10.83 -21.42
C LEU A 395 5.62 -10.84 -22.87
N GLY A 396 5.60 -9.67 -23.50
CA GLY A 396 5.46 -9.57 -24.96
C GLY A 396 6.76 -9.96 -25.69
N GLU A 397 6.71 -10.12 -27.01
CA GLU A 397 7.85 -10.56 -27.82
C GLU A 397 9.14 -9.75 -27.56
N THR A 398 9.04 -8.42 -27.51
CA THR A 398 10.19 -7.54 -27.26
C THR A 398 10.72 -7.66 -25.83
N ALA A 399 9.85 -7.86 -24.86
CA ALA A 399 10.22 -8.03 -23.45
C ALA A 399 10.84 -9.42 -23.21
N ALA A 400 10.29 -10.46 -23.78
CA ALA A 400 10.85 -11.82 -23.72
C ALA A 400 12.25 -11.86 -24.37
N ALA A 401 12.42 -11.29 -25.56
CA ALA A 401 13.72 -11.18 -26.22
C ALA A 401 14.75 -10.38 -25.40
N ARG A 402 14.28 -9.35 -24.67
CA ARG A 402 15.15 -8.61 -23.73
C ARG A 402 15.55 -9.46 -22.54
N MET A 403 14.62 -10.18 -21.93
CA MET A 403 14.90 -11.09 -20.83
C MET A 403 15.83 -12.22 -21.22
N ALA A 404 15.69 -12.77 -22.42
CA ALA A 404 16.62 -13.76 -22.96
C ALA A 404 18.05 -13.19 -23.09
N ARG A 405 18.20 -11.95 -23.56
CA ARG A 405 19.53 -11.28 -23.60
C ARG A 405 20.07 -11.03 -22.19
N PHE A 406 19.23 -10.63 -21.25
CA PHE A 406 19.63 -10.44 -19.84
C PHE A 406 20.07 -11.78 -19.22
N ASN A 407 19.33 -12.85 -19.42
CA ASN A 407 19.69 -14.20 -18.98
C ASN A 407 21.04 -14.63 -19.58
N ALA A 408 21.20 -14.47 -20.90
CA ALA A 408 22.44 -14.84 -21.59
C ALA A 408 23.65 -14.02 -21.07
N PHE A 409 23.47 -12.75 -20.76
CA PHE A 409 24.53 -11.92 -20.19
C PHE A 409 24.95 -12.42 -18.80
N VAL A 410 23.98 -12.63 -17.89
CA VAL A 410 24.30 -13.11 -16.53
C VAL A 410 24.90 -14.51 -16.53
N GLN A 411 24.53 -15.36 -17.51
CA GLN A 411 25.13 -16.67 -17.68
C GLN A 411 26.47 -16.64 -18.45
N SER A 412 26.86 -15.50 -19.00
CA SER A 412 28.12 -15.37 -19.73
C SER A 412 29.32 -15.63 -18.83
N GLU A 413 30.37 -16.19 -19.41
CA GLU A 413 31.65 -16.43 -18.71
C GLU A 413 32.26 -15.13 -18.11
N THR A 414 32.06 -14.00 -18.78
CA THR A 414 32.57 -12.71 -18.31
C THR A 414 31.84 -12.22 -17.07
N ALA A 415 30.52 -12.36 -17.04
CA ALA A 415 29.71 -11.98 -15.87
C ALA A 415 30.00 -12.91 -14.67
N LYS A 416 30.03 -14.23 -14.90
CA LYS A 416 30.37 -15.23 -13.87
C LYS A 416 31.76 -15.02 -13.28
N LYS A 417 32.74 -14.68 -14.09
CA LYS A 417 34.09 -14.37 -13.61
C LYS A 417 34.14 -13.10 -12.76
N ALA A 418 33.38 -12.09 -13.12
CA ALA A 418 33.28 -10.86 -12.33
C ALA A 418 32.60 -11.12 -10.98
N ASP A 419 31.52 -11.90 -10.96
CA ASP A 419 30.83 -12.26 -9.73
C ASP A 419 31.73 -13.12 -8.81
N ALA A 420 32.38 -14.16 -9.37
CA ALA A 420 33.29 -15.01 -8.60
C ALA A 420 34.51 -14.23 -8.03
N ALA A 421 35.07 -13.29 -8.79
CA ALA A 421 36.17 -12.46 -8.32
C ALA A 421 35.70 -11.49 -7.22
N ARG A 422 34.46 -10.97 -7.31
CA ARG A 422 33.87 -10.13 -6.28
C ARG A 422 33.59 -10.93 -5.00
N GLU A 423 32.99 -12.10 -5.12
CA GLU A 423 32.74 -12.99 -3.97
C GLU A 423 34.03 -13.37 -3.25
N ALA A 424 35.10 -13.65 -4.01
CA ALA A 424 36.41 -13.94 -3.43
C ALA A 424 37.00 -12.74 -2.69
N LEU A 425 36.85 -11.53 -3.24
CA LEU A 425 37.28 -10.30 -2.56
C LEU A 425 36.45 -10.00 -1.31
N ASP A 426 35.13 -10.14 -1.39
CA ASP A 426 34.24 -9.92 -0.26
C ASP A 426 34.50 -10.93 0.86
N ALA A 427 34.78 -12.19 0.53
CA ALA A 427 35.18 -13.20 1.50
C ALA A 427 36.53 -12.87 2.16
N ALA A 428 37.52 -12.40 1.39
CA ALA A 428 38.82 -11.98 1.92
C ALA A 428 38.69 -10.73 2.82
N LYS A 429 37.79 -9.81 2.44
CA LYS A 429 37.46 -8.63 3.24
C LYS A 429 36.81 -9.04 4.57
N ALA A 430 35.80 -9.89 4.50
CA ALA A 430 35.12 -10.41 5.70
C ALA A 430 36.09 -11.11 6.65
N ALA A 431 36.99 -11.94 6.12
CA ALA A 431 38.03 -12.60 6.92
C ALA A 431 38.96 -11.58 7.62
N LEU A 432 39.28 -10.47 6.98
CA LEU A 432 40.06 -9.39 7.58
C LEU A 432 39.24 -8.59 8.61
N GLU A 433 37.95 -8.38 8.35
CA GLU A 433 37.03 -7.73 9.29
C GLU A 433 36.78 -8.56 10.53
N ASP A 434 36.70 -9.87 10.39
CA ASP A 434 36.51 -10.82 11.51
C ASP A 434 37.78 -10.94 12.38
N LEU A 435 38.97 -10.76 11.80
CA LEU A 435 40.23 -10.79 12.52
C LEU A 435 40.47 -9.44 13.27
N VAL A 436 39.70 -9.19 14.29
CA VAL A 436 39.71 -7.93 15.03
C VAL A 436 40.86 -7.90 16.03
N VAL A 437 41.71 -6.84 15.96
CA VAL A 437 42.67 -6.56 17.01
C VAL A 437 41.90 -6.03 18.23
N PRO A 438 41.98 -6.70 19.39
CA PRO A 438 41.33 -6.25 20.61
C PRO A 438 41.84 -4.88 21.06
N PRO A 439 41.01 -4.08 21.73
CA PRO A 439 41.47 -2.82 22.29
C PRO A 439 42.74 -3.02 23.12
N THR A 440 43.75 -2.23 22.84
CA THR A 440 45.09 -2.35 23.47
C THR A 440 45.00 -2.30 24.98
N GLU A 441 44.13 -1.43 25.52
CA GLU A 441 43.87 -1.32 26.97
C GLU A 441 43.39 -2.65 27.59
N VAL A 442 42.54 -3.40 26.90
CA VAL A 442 42.02 -4.69 27.40
C VAL A 442 43.15 -5.70 27.53
N VAL A 443 44.03 -5.76 26.54
CA VAL A 443 45.18 -6.68 26.57
C VAL A 443 46.19 -6.26 27.62
N VAL A 444 46.53 -4.98 27.70
CA VAL A 444 47.44 -4.45 28.73
C VAL A 444 46.92 -4.69 30.13
N ASN A 445 45.63 -4.45 30.38
CA ASN A 445 45.01 -4.74 31.66
C ASN A 445 45.07 -6.25 32.01
N SER A 446 44.91 -7.14 31.02
CA SER A 446 45.06 -8.59 31.26
C SER A 446 46.48 -9.01 31.63
N LEU A 447 47.47 -8.20 31.23
CA LEU A 447 48.89 -8.43 31.52
C LEU A 447 49.39 -7.77 32.83
N THR A 448 48.52 -7.10 33.60
CA THR A 448 48.89 -6.40 34.84
C THR A 448 49.58 -7.34 35.84
N GLY A 449 49.06 -8.56 35.98
CA GLY A 449 49.66 -9.59 36.85
C GLY A 449 51.03 -10.05 36.38
N TYR A 450 51.27 -10.10 35.08
CA TYR A 450 52.56 -10.41 34.49
C TYR A 450 53.55 -9.24 34.64
N ALA A 451 53.11 -8.03 34.35
CA ALA A 451 53.94 -6.81 34.54
C ALA A 451 54.36 -6.62 36.00
N GLY A 452 53.52 -7.00 36.94
CA GLY A 452 53.81 -6.85 38.39
C GLY A 452 54.81 -7.83 38.96
N ILE A 453 55.26 -8.83 38.21
CA ILE A 453 56.26 -9.78 38.68
C ILE A 453 57.66 -9.16 38.81
N ASP A 454 58.11 -8.41 37.79
CA ASP A 454 59.37 -7.70 37.77
C ASP A 454 59.44 -6.61 36.66
N ALA A 455 60.44 -5.76 36.71
CA ALA A 455 60.62 -4.64 35.78
C ALA A 455 60.86 -5.06 34.32
N THR A 456 61.46 -6.23 34.07
CA THR A 456 61.68 -6.76 32.73
C THR A 456 60.36 -7.10 32.06
N ARG A 457 59.50 -7.74 32.81
CA ARG A 457 58.14 -8.11 32.34
C ARG A 457 57.22 -6.91 32.16
N ALA A 458 57.40 -5.88 32.98
CA ALA A 458 56.74 -4.60 32.76
C ALA A 458 57.13 -3.94 31.41
N THR A 459 58.41 -3.99 31.08
CA THR A 459 58.94 -3.47 29.77
C THR A 459 58.39 -4.28 28.59
N ALA A 460 58.25 -5.61 28.73
CA ALA A 460 57.70 -6.45 27.68
C ALA A 460 56.21 -6.10 27.37
N VAL A 461 55.44 -5.71 28.38
CA VAL A 461 54.05 -5.26 28.18
C VAL A 461 53.99 -4.01 27.26
N ILE A 462 54.92 -3.04 27.44
CA ILE A 462 55.01 -1.83 26.59
C ILE A 462 55.29 -2.23 25.15
N GLN A 463 56.16 -3.23 24.91
CA GLN A 463 56.45 -3.72 23.58
C GLN A 463 55.23 -4.42 22.92
N ILE A 464 54.48 -5.18 23.69
CA ILE A 464 53.24 -5.81 23.24
C ILE A 464 52.20 -4.75 22.87
N GLU A 465 52.06 -3.69 23.65
CA GLU A 465 51.16 -2.57 23.41
C GLU A 465 51.48 -1.88 22.07
N ALA A 466 52.74 -1.57 21.84
CA ALA A 466 53.22 -0.96 20.58
C ALA A 466 52.93 -1.86 19.37
N ALA A 467 53.15 -3.18 19.50
CA ALA A 467 52.87 -4.13 18.46
C ALA A 467 51.39 -4.20 18.11
N LEU A 468 50.50 -4.30 19.13
CA LEU A 468 49.06 -4.33 18.92
C LEU A 468 48.54 -3.08 18.24
N THR A 469 49.05 -1.92 18.62
CA THR A 469 48.75 -0.63 17.98
C THR A 469 49.13 -0.68 16.48
N THR A 470 50.26 -1.25 16.15
CA THR A 470 50.75 -1.38 14.76
C THR A 470 49.88 -2.40 13.99
N TYR A 471 49.48 -3.53 14.60
CA TYR A 471 48.54 -4.48 13.96
C TYR A 471 47.20 -3.83 13.66
N ALA A 472 46.64 -3.06 14.58
CA ALA A 472 45.36 -2.37 14.40
C ALA A 472 45.43 -1.35 13.24
N ALA A 473 46.51 -0.58 13.18
CA ALA A 473 46.79 0.38 12.11
C ALA A 473 46.94 -0.32 10.74
N ARG A 474 47.69 -1.44 10.73
CA ARG A 474 47.91 -2.23 9.52
C ARG A 474 46.64 -2.87 9.01
N ARG A 475 45.84 -3.48 9.91
CA ARG A 475 44.52 -4.03 9.58
C ARG A 475 43.62 -3.00 8.93
N LYS A 476 43.52 -1.83 9.56
CA LYS A 476 42.71 -0.72 9.01
C LYS A 476 43.20 -0.34 7.62
N ALA A 477 44.52 -0.14 7.45
CA ALA A 477 45.10 0.22 6.18
C ALA A 477 44.92 -0.85 5.09
N MET A 478 44.94 -2.15 5.43
CA MET A 478 44.66 -3.25 4.51
C MET A 478 43.19 -3.24 4.04
N ILE A 479 42.27 -2.96 4.94
CA ILE A 479 40.82 -2.86 4.59
C ILE A 479 40.61 -1.61 3.72
N ASP A 480 41.15 -0.46 4.11
CA ASP A 480 41.00 0.81 3.38
C ASP A 480 41.65 0.71 1.97
N ARG A 481 42.71 -0.07 1.81
CA ARG A 481 43.38 -0.32 0.53
C ARG A 481 42.54 -1.08 -0.49
N ILE A 482 41.50 -1.76 -0.06
CA ILE A 482 40.54 -2.40 -0.99
C ILE A 482 39.84 -1.34 -1.87
N THR A 483 39.57 -0.16 -1.28
CA THR A 483 38.96 0.96 -2.01
C THR A 483 39.99 1.91 -2.61
N ASP A 484 41.06 2.17 -1.92
CA ASP A 484 42.13 3.06 -2.37
C ASP A 484 43.49 2.31 -2.41
N ALA A 485 43.83 1.79 -3.59
CA ALA A 485 45.05 1.00 -3.79
C ALA A 485 46.36 1.78 -3.55
N ALA A 486 46.32 3.13 -3.50
CA ALA A 486 47.50 3.98 -3.28
C ALA A 486 47.87 4.14 -1.79
N LEU A 487 47.00 3.70 -0.88
CA LEU A 487 47.26 3.79 0.56
C LEU A 487 48.49 2.94 0.95
N GLU A 488 49.40 3.58 1.68
CA GLU A 488 50.51 2.89 2.29
C GLU A 488 50.06 2.06 3.49
N VAL A 489 50.46 0.80 3.53
CA VAL A 489 50.16 -0.10 4.65
C VAL A 489 51.39 -0.13 5.58
N PRO A 490 51.25 0.19 6.89
CA PRO A 490 52.35 0.11 7.83
C PRO A 490 53.05 -1.24 7.80
N SER A 491 54.39 -1.27 7.97
CA SER A 491 55.13 -2.51 8.06
C SER A 491 54.72 -3.35 9.28
N LEU A 492 54.86 -4.67 9.19
CA LEU A 492 54.64 -5.53 10.34
C LEU A 492 55.57 -5.19 11.48
N PRO A 493 55.11 -5.19 12.75
CA PRO A 493 56.00 -5.08 13.88
C PRO A 493 56.95 -6.31 13.97
N ALA A 494 58.08 -6.15 14.65
CA ALA A 494 58.95 -7.29 14.92
C ALA A 494 58.18 -8.38 15.70
N SER A 495 58.34 -9.63 15.32
CA SER A 495 57.67 -10.74 15.98
C SER A 495 58.05 -10.86 17.46
N LEU A 496 57.08 -10.78 18.32
CA LEU A 496 57.31 -10.95 19.78
C LEU A 496 57.06 -12.41 20.23
N ARG A 497 56.73 -13.32 19.35
CA ARG A 497 56.32 -14.69 19.66
C ARG A 497 57.41 -15.48 20.39
N SER A 498 58.65 -15.42 19.91
CA SER A 498 59.78 -16.16 20.49
C SER A 498 60.11 -15.62 21.89
N ILE A 499 60.01 -14.29 22.07
CA ILE A 499 60.29 -13.63 23.35
C ILE A 499 59.18 -14.04 24.39
N VAL A 500 57.93 -13.97 23.96
CA VAL A 500 56.79 -14.30 24.83
C VAL A 500 56.79 -15.82 25.16
N ALA A 501 57.09 -16.66 24.16
CA ALA A 501 57.18 -18.11 24.36
C ALA A 501 58.32 -18.50 25.35
N ALA A 502 59.49 -17.87 25.26
CA ALA A 502 60.56 -18.12 26.18
C ALA A 502 60.26 -17.65 27.62
N ASP A 503 59.47 -16.59 27.77
CA ASP A 503 59.05 -16.15 29.10
C ASP A 503 57.90 -17.01 29.70
N ILE A 504 57.09 -17.64 28.90
CA ILE A 504 56.13 -18.64 29.31
C ILE A 504 56.86 -19.82 29.97
N GLU A 505 57.92 -20.35 29.32
CA GLU A 505 58.72 -21.45 29.86
C GLU A 505 59.37 -21.10 31.21
N LYS A 506 59.92 -19.85 31.30
CA LYS A 506 60.50 -19.37 32.58
C LYS A 506 59.46 -19.25 33.69
N LEU A 507 58.28 -18.68 33.41
CA LEU A 507 57.20 -18.55 34.38
C LEU A 507 56.72 -19.91 34.88
N ASP A 508 56.60 -20.90 34.00
CA ASP A 508 56.18 -22.25 34.36
C ASP A 508 57.28 -22.96 35.23
N ALA A 509 58.57 -22.76 34.91
CA ALA A 509 59.66 -23.29 35.73
C ALA A 509 59.68 -22.64 37.11
N GLU A 510 59.59 -21.31 37.22
CA GLU A 510 59.50 -20.56 38.47
C GLU A 510 58.30 -21.00 39.30
N ALA A 511 57.13 -21.20 38.70
CA ALA A 511 55.93 -21.68 39.37
C ALA A 511 56.15 -23.10 39.97
N THR A 512 56.71 -23.99 39.16
CA THR A 512 57.01 -25.36 39.59
C THR A 512 57.96 -25.41 40.75
N GLN A 513 58.98 -24.55 40.76
CA GLN A 513 59.93 -24.43 41.90
C GLN A 513 59.27 -23.94 43.17
N LEU A 514 58.35 -22.94 43.04
CA LEU A 514 57.59 -22.44 44.21
C LEU A 514 56.58 -23.47 44.74
N GLU A 515 55.90 -24.21 43.84
CA GLU A 515 54.98 -25.32 44.22
C GLU A 515 55.67 -26.42 44.97
N ALA A 516 56.93 -26.75 44.62
CA ALA A 516 57.75 -27.77 45.32
C ALA A 516 58.12 -27.37 46.72
N THR A 517 58.11 -26.09 47.07
CA THR A 517 58.42 -25.57 48.40
C THR A 517 57.15 -25.42 49.29
N ALA A 518 55.96 -25.66 48.77
CA ALA A 518 54.66 -25.42 49.42
C ALA A 518 54.19 -26.66 50.26
N THR A 519 54.23 -26.59 51.59
CA THR A 519 53.80 -27.71 52.44
C THR A 519 52.39 -27.57 53.04
N HIS A 520 51.58 -26.51 52.72
CA HIS A 520 50.31 -26.25 53.43
C HIS A 520 49.23 -25.78 52.55
N ALA A 521 48.81 -26.57 51.57
CA ALA A 521 47.82 -26.16 50.54
C ALA A 521 46.37 -26.03 51.09
N ALA A 522 45.94 -26.89 52.02
CA ALA A 522 44.53 -26.96 52.42
C ALA A 522 44.07 -25.80 53.34
N ALA A 523 44.94 -25.17 54.10
CA ALA A 523 44.59 -24.08 55.01
C ALA A 523 44.38 -22.71 54.30
N LEU A 524 44.91 -22.57 53.09
CA LEU A 524 44.85 -21.34 52.26
C LEU A 524 43.65 -21.25 51.32
N ASP A 525 42.99 -22.38 51.10
CA ASP A 525 41.86 -22.41 50.16
C ASP A 525 40.61 -21.65 50.65
N ALA A 526 40.36 -21.71 51.97
CA ALA A 526 39.28 -20.94 52.59
C ALA A 526 39.57 -19.44 52.53
N ASP A 527 40.83 -19.01 52.79
CA ASP A 527 41.27 -17.60 52.70
C ASP A 527 41.18 -17.10 51.20
N ARG A 528 41.59 -17.94 50.25
CA ARG A 528 41.50 -17.66 48.83
C ARG A 528 40.04 -17.49 48.37
N ASN A 529 39.17 -18.40 48.79
CA ASN A 529 37.75 -18.32 48.49
C ASN A 529 37.12 -17.05 49.06
N ARG A 530 37.50 -16.67 50.27
CA ARG A 530 37.00 -15.48 50.93
C ARG A 530 37.50 -14.19 50.25
N ILE A 531 38.76 -14.13 49.86
CA ILE A 531 39.32 -12.99 49.09
C ILE A 531 38.58 -12.87 47.76
N THR A 532 38.34 -14.00 47.09
CA THR A 532 37.66 -14.05 45.82
C THR A 532 36.24 -13.51 45.96
N GLU A 533 35.52 -13.94 46.97
CA GLU A 533 34.16 -13.45 47.26
C GLU A 533 34.15 -11.93 47.52
N LEU A 534 35.05 -11.43 48.37
CA LEU A 534 35.17 -10.01 48.72
C LEU A 534 35.58 -9.15 47.50
N LYS A 535 36.51 -9.63 46.68
CA LYS A 535 36.90 -8.96 45.42
C LYS A 535 35.77 -8.90 44.43
N ASP A 536 35.03 -10.01 44.22
CA ASP A 536 33.91 -10.06 43.35
C ASP A 536 32.78 -9.10 43.80
N ARG A 537 32.57 -8.98 45.15
CA ARG A 537 31.61 -8.03 45.69
C ARG A 537 32.07 -6.57 45.57
N SER A 538 33.34 -6.28 45.76
CA SER A 538 33.92 -4.97 45.53
C SER A 538 33.80 -4.58 44.06
N LYS A 539 34.12 -5.50 43.17
CA LYS A 539 33.95 -5.29 41.74
C LYS A 539 32.47 -5.08 41.33
N LEU A 540 31.55 -5.79 41.99
CA LEU A 540 30.12 -5.56 41.77
C LEU A 540 29.71 -4.13 42.16
N HIS A 541 30.36 -3.56 43.21
CA HIS A 541 30.14 -2.18 43.60
C HIS A 541 30.59 -1.20 42.51
N ASP A 542 31.73 -1.45 41.90
CA ASP A 542 32.24 -0.62 40.79
C ASP A 542 31.35 -0.77 39.54
N ASP A 543 30.84 -1.96 39.29
CA ASP A 543 29.98 -2.27 38.15
C ASP A 543 28.49 -2.04 38.46
N LEU A 544 28.13 -1.56 39.67
CA LEU A 544 26.75 -1.49 40.17
C LEU A 544 25.77 -0.79 39.26
N ALA A 545 26.14 0.34 38.71
CA ALA A 545 25.30 1.11 37.80
C ALA A 545 24.93 0.29 36.55
N THR A 546 25.89 -0.39 35.95
CA THR A 546 25.69 -1.21 34.74
C THR A 546 24.82 -2.44 35.06
N VAL A 547 25.03 -3.07 36.23
CA VAL A 547 24.26 -4.25 36.66
C VAL A 547 22.81 -3.88 37.00
N LEU A 548 22.58 -2.75 37.67
CA LEU A 548 21.25 -2.22 37.95
C LEU A 548 20.53 -1.82 36.65
N GLN A 549 21.23 -1.17 35.72
CA GLN A 549 20.66 -0.84 34.41
C GLN A 549 20.21 -2.10 33.66
N ARG A 550 21.03 -3.13 33.65
CA ARG A 550 20.70 -4.42 33.05
C ARG A 550 19.47 -5.07 33.72
N ALA A 551 19.39 -5.06 35.03
CA ALA A 551 18.22 -5.58 35.73
C ALA A 551 16.93 -4.81 35.39
N GLU A 552 17.02 -3.50 35.28
CA GLU A 552 15.90 -2.65 34.88
C GLU A 552 15.49 -2.92 33.43
N GLU A 553 16.45 -3.02 32.49
CA GLU A 553 16.18 -3.37 31.08
C GLU A 553 15.48 -4.74 30.95
N LEU A 554 15.86 -5.72 31.76
CA LEU A 554 15.18 -7.02 31.80
C LEU A 554 13.76 -6.92 32.36
N ARG A 555 13.56 -6.07 33.38
CA ARG A 555 12.21 -5.80 33.91
C ARG A 555 11.34 -5.09 32.89
N GLU A 556 11.86 -4.07 32.22
CA GLU A 556 11.17 -3.39 31.11
C GLU A 556 10.81 -4.38 29.99
N LEU A 557 11.75 -5.27 29.63
CA LEU A 557 11.51 -6.30 28.63
C LEU A 557 10.38 -7.25 29.05
N ALA A 558 10.38 -7.68 30.29
CA ALA A 558 9.32 -8.56 30.81
C ALA A 558 7.96 -7.85 30.83
N ALA A 559 7.94 -6.59 31.25
CA ALA A 559 6.73 -5.77 31.26
C ALA A 559 6.16 -5.58 29.85
N ILE A 560 7.01 -5.29 28.87
CA ILE A 560 6.58 -5.15 27.45
C ILE A 560 6.06 -6.47 26.91
N LYS A 561 6.72 -7.60 27.17
CA LYS A 561 6.23 -8.93 26.76
C LYS A 561 4.89 -9.29 27.39
N ALA A 562 4.67 -8.91 28.64
CA ALA A 562 3.38 -9.06 29.29
C ALA A 562 2.28 -8.22 28.59
N CYS A 563 2.59 -6.96 28.20
CA CYS A 563 1.68 -6.11 27.42
C CYS A 563 1.42 -6.69 26.03
N GLN A 564 2.42 -7.22 25.34
CA GLN A 564 2.23 -7.91 24.06
C GLN A 564 1.28 -9.11 24.17
N THR A 565 1.30 -9.82 25.26
CA THR A 565 0.38 -10.94 25.51
C THR A 565 -1.06 -10.45 25.64
N GLN A 566 -1.29 -9.28 26.23
CA GLN A 566 -2.62 -8.69 26.36
C GLN A 566 -3.24 -8.31 25.03
N VAL A 567 -2.45 -7.79 24.08
CA VAL A 567 -2.93 -7.26 22.79
C VAL A 567 -3.00 -8.30 21.66
N GLN A 568 -3.00 -9.58 21.99
CA GLN A 568 -3.13 -10.67 21.03
C GLN A 568 -4.48 -10.65 20.31
N THR A 569 -4.48 -10.62 19.00
CA THR A 569 -5.70 -10.46 18.17
C THR A 569 -6.43 -11.76 17.85
N ARG A 570 -5.91 -12.93 18.31
CA ARG A 570 -6.49 -14.24 17.95
C ARG A 570 -7.94 -14.41 18.43
N ALA A 571 -8.23 -14.03 19.68
CA ALA A 571 -9.58 -14.11 20.24
C ALA A 571 -10.55 -13.18 19.48
N ILE A 572 -10.08 -11.97 19.14
CA ILE A 572 -10.82 -10.98 18.35
C ILE A 572 -11.15 -11.55 16.98
N SER A 573 -10.17 -12.12 16.28
CA SER A 573 -10.36 -12.71 14.95
C SER A 573 -11.35 -13.88 14.95
N LEU A 574 -11.32 -14.70 15.99
CA LEU A 574 -12.29 -15.80 16.15
C LEU A 574 -13.70 -15.27 16.38
N GLN A 575 -13.86 -14.24 17.23
CA GLN A 575 -15.18 -13.64 17.47
C GLN A 575 -15.71 -12.92 16.24
N ILE A 576 -14.88 -12.19 15.51
CA ILE A 576 -15.24 -11.59 14.20
C ILE A 576 -15.75 -12.67 13.26
N SER A 577 -15.05 -13.80 13.16
CA SER A 577 -15.45 -14.90 12.27
C SER A 577 -16.79 -15.52 12.69
N SER A 578 -17.05 -15.65 14.00
CA SER A 578 -18.34 -16.14 14.55
C SER A 578 -19.48 -15.17 14.23
N LEU A 579 -19.32 -13.89 14.58
CA LEU A 579 -20.32 -12.85 14.31
C LEU A 579 -20.58 -12.68 12.80
N ARG A 580 -19.55 -12.76 11.97
CA ARG A 580 -19.67 -12.65 10.52
C ARG A 580 -20.54 -13.76 9.94
N ARG A 581 -20.28 -15.02 10.33
CA ARG A 581 -21.10 -16.15 9.87
C ARG A 581 -22.57 -15.90 10.18
N LYS A 582 -22.83 -15.43 11.40
CA LYS A 582 -24.20 -15.19 11.89
C LYS A 582 -24.87 -13.97 11.25
N LEU A 583 -24.16 -12.84 11.14
CA LEU A 583 -24.76 -11.55 10.80
C LEU A 583 -24.57 -11.12 9.32
N VAL A 584 -23.55 -11.64 8.64
CA VAL A 584 -23.15 -11.11 7.34
C VAL A 584 -23.22 -12.13 6.22
N THR A 585 -22.67 -13.35 6.39
CA THR A 585 -22.43 -14.25 5.25
C THR A 585 -23.73 -14.68 4.58
N GLU A 586 -24.75 -15.07 5.35
CA GLU A 586 -26.04 -15.47 4.78
C GLU A 586 -26.77 -14.30 4.13
N ASN A 587 -26.78 -13.13 4.75
CA ASN A 587 -27.43 -11.94 4.22
C ASN A 587 -26.72 -11.42 2.96
N LEU A 588 -25.39 -11.33 2.99
CA LEU A 588 -24.61 -10.89 1.81
C LEU A 588 -24.75 -11.88 0.66
N GLN A 589 -24.71 -13.18 0.92
CA GLN A 589 -24.91 -14.20 -0.10
C GLN A 589 -26.29 -14.09 -0.75
N SER A 590 -27.36 -13.89 0.06
CA SER A 590 -28.71 -13.68 -0.44
C SER A 590 -28.82 -12.41 -1.29
N ARG A 591 -28.19 -11.30 -0.86
CA ARG A 591 -28.16 -10.04 -1.61
C ARG A 591 -27.38 -10.18 -2.93
N ILE A 592 -26.22 -10.83 -2.91
CA ILE A 592 -25.46 -11.10 -4.15
C ILE A 592 -26.30 -11.97 -5.09
N GLN A 593 -26.97 -13.02 -4.59
CA GLN A 593 -27.84 -13.85 -5.42
C GLN A 593 -28.98 -13.04 -6.06
N ALA A 594 -29.60 -12.14 -5.29
CA ALA A 594 -30.63 -11.27 -5.83
C ALA A 594 -30.11 -10.35 -6.94
N GLU A 595 -28.90 -9.78 -6.80
CA GLU A 595 -28.31 -8.95 -7.85
C GLU A 595 -27.85 -9.78 -9.07
N ILE A 596 -27.37 -11.02 -8.85
CA ILE A 596 -27.02 -11.97 -9.93
C ILE A 596 -28.26 -12.27 -10.77
N THR A 597 -29.39 -12.58 -10.14
CA THR A 597 -30.67 -12.81 -10.84
C THR A 597 -31.11 -11.55 -11.59
N ARG A 598 -30.97 -10.36 -11.00
CA ARG A 598 -31.31 -9.09 -11.67
C ARG A 598 -30.48 -8.83 -12.92
N PHE A 599 -29.21 -9.24 -12.93
CA PHE A 599 -28.30 -9.06 -14.07
C PHE A 599 -28.28 -10.25 -15.04
N ASP A 600 -29.22 -11.19 -14.90
CA ASP A 600 -29.32 -12.37 -15.78
C ASP A 600 -28.04 -13.21 -15.79
N LEU A 601 -27.52 -13.50 -14.60
CA LEU A 601 -26.28 -14.27 -14.38
C LEU A 601 -26.54 -15.59 -13.61
N ASP A 602 -27.82 -16.07 -13.54
CA ASP A 602 -28.20 -17.27 -12.77
C ASP A 602 -27.51 -18.54 -13.25
N HIS A 603 -26.95 -18.54 -14.45
CA HIS A 603 -26.14 -19.63 -14.99
C HIS A 603 -24.76 -19.79 -14.34
N ILE A 604 -24.34 -18.78 -13.54
CA ILE A 604 -23.04 -18.79 -12.86
C ILE A 604 -23.25 -19.33 -11.43
N PRO A 605 -22.80 -20.56 -11.12
CA PRO A 605 -22.85 -21.09 -9.76
C PRO A 605 -21.76 -20.42 -8.93
N PHE A 606 -22.13 -19.54 -8.03
CA PHE A 606 -21.17 -18.84 -7.19
C PHE A 606 -21.32 -19.23 -5.71
N ARG A 607 -20.25 -18.97 -4.95
CA ARG A 607 -20.26 -19.01 -3.48
C ARG A 607 -19.54 -17.81 -2.91
N VAL A 608 -19.95 -17.36 -1.76
CA VAL A 608 -19.23 -16.37 -0.95
C VAL A 608 -18.43 -17.13 0.11
N SER A 609 -17.14 -16.90 0.18
CA SER A 609 -16.27 -17.36 1.24
C SER A 609 -15.79 -16.19 2.06
N ASP A 610 -15.66 -16.37 3.37
CA ASP A 610 -15.17 -15.36 4.29
C ASP A 610 -13.86 -15.78 4.92
N SER A 611 -13.04 -14.81 5.25
CA SER A 611 -11.79 -14.99 5.98
C SER A 611 -11.54 -13.81 6.92
N SER A 612 -10.73 -14.04 7.95
CA SER A 612 -10.30 -12.98 8.85
C SER A 612 -8.78 -13.01 8.93
N GLU A 613 -8.14 -11.87 8.69
CA GLU A 613 -6.70 -11.71 8.79
C GLU A 613 -6.38 -10.44 9.56
N GLN A 614 -5.55 -10.56 10.60
CA GLN A 614 -5.16 -9.45 11.47
C GLN A 614 -6.35 -8.64 12.04
N GLY A 615 -7.45 -9.32 12.36
CA GLY A 615 -8.67 -8.67 12.87
C GLY A 615 -9.52 -7.97 11.80
N GLN A 616 -9.24 -8.14 10.50
CA GLN A 616 -10.02 -7.55 9.41
C GLN A 616 -10.88 -8.60 8.71
N SER A 617 -12.12 -8.23 8.41
CA SER A 617 -13.04 -9.05 7.65
C SER A 617 -12.79 -8.93 6.15
N LYS A 618 -12.62 -10.07 5.49
CA LYS A 618 -12.47 -10.16 4.03
C LYS A 618 -13.46 -11.18 3.49
N PHE A 619 -14.00 -10.91 2.30
CA PHE A 619 -14.78 -11.88 1.56
C PHE A 619 -14.20 -12.12 0.16
N ALA A 620 -14.46 -13.27 -0.39
CA ALA A 620 -14.15 -13.59 -1.76
C ALA A 620 -15.36 -14.26 -2.41
N VAL A 621 -15.60 -13.91 -3.66
CA VAL A 621 -16.60 -14.53 -4.50
C VAL A 621 -15.91 -15.52 -5.42
N GLY A 622 -16.27 -16.80 -5.29
CA GLY A 622 -15.72 -17.89 -6.10
C GLY A 622 -16.80 -18.69 -6.79
N LEU A 623 -16.43 -19.48 -7.78
CA LEU A 623 -17.33 -20.42 -8.44
C LEU A 623 -17.49 -21.68 -7.58
N GLN A 624 -18.73 -22.15 -7.46
CA GLN A 624 -19.04 -23.36 -6.69
C GLN A 624 -18.44 -24.61 -7.38
N GLY A 625 -17.69 -25.40 -6.62
CA GLY A 625 -17.04 -26.62 -7.14
C GLY A 625 -15.74 -26.40 -7.89
N VAL A 626 -15.19 -25.16 -7.92
CA VAL A 626 -13.95 -24.82 -8.61
C VAL A 626 -13.01 -24.08 -7.64
N ASP A 627 -12.13 -24.82 -6.96
CA ASP A 627 -11.29 -24.27 -5.90
C ASP A 627 -9.89 -23.81 -6.35
N LYS A 628 -9.48 -24.16 -7.57
CA LYS A 628 -8.08 -23.97 -8.01
C LYS A 628 -7.92 -23.11 -9.27
N ILE A 629 -9.01 -22.68 -9.87
CA ILE A 629 -8.98 -21.89 -11.11
C ILE A 629 -9.54 -20.49 -10.78
N ALA A 630 -8.82 -19.46 -11.18
CA ALA A 630 -9.26 -18.09 -10.96
C ALA A 630 -10.52 -17.78 -11.81
N ASN A 631 -11.43 -16.98 -11.26
CA ASN A 631 -12.69 -16.62 -11.92
C ASN A 631 -12.47 -16.00 -13.30
N ASN A 632 -11.40 -15.22 -13.47
CA ASN A 632 -11.03 -14.57 -14.72
C ASN A 632 -10.59 -15.53 -15.85
N GLN A 633 -10.33 -16.80 -15.52
CA GLN A 633 -10.00 -17.84 -16.52
C GLN A 633 -11.25 -18.57 -17.04
N ILE A 634 -12.39 -18.41 -16.37
CA ILE A 634 -13.63 -19.12 -16.69
C ILE A 634 -14.69 -18.16 -17.22
N LEU A 635 -14.85 -16.99 -16.57
CA LEU A 635 -15.87 -16.01 -16.91
C LEU A 635 -15.39 -15.11 -18.04
N SER A 636 -16.28 -14.80 -18.98
CA SER A 636 -16.06 -13.74 -19.95
C SER A 636 -15.88 -12.37 -19.27
N GLU A 637 -15.24 -11.42 -19.93
CA GLU A 637 -15.02 -10.07 -19.36
C GLU A 637 -16.35 -9.39 -18.96
N GLY A 638 -17.40 -9.57 -19.75
CA GLY A 638 -18.73 -9.06 -19.44
C GLY A 638 -19.34 -9.71 -18.19
N GLU A 639 -19.24 -11.03 -18.04
CA GLU A 639 -19.72 -11.73 -16.85
C GLU A 639 -18.93 -11.35 -15.60
N GLN A 640 -17.61 -11.22 -15.69
CA GLN A 640 -16.77 -10.73 -14.60
C GLN A 640 -17.22 -9.35 -14.13
N ARG A 641 -17.48 -8.43 -15.07
CA ARG A 641 -17.89 -7.07 -14.76
C ARG A 641 -19.29 -7.01 -14.17
N ALA A 642 -20.22 -7.77 -14.70
CA ALA A 642 -21.59 -7.84 -14.19
C ALA A 642 -21.62 -8.48 -12.78
N LEU A 643 -20.83 -9.54 -12.56
CA LEU A 643 -20.69 -10.17 -11.24
C LEU A 643 -20.05 -9.23 -10.23
N ALA A 644 -19.00 -8.52 -10.62
CA ALA A 644 -18.35 -7.52 -9.77
C ALA A 644 -19.31 -6.38 -9.38
N LEU A 645 -20.11 -5.90 -10.33
CA LEU A 645 -21.12 -4.89 -10.07
C LEU A 645 -22.25 -5.42 -9.17
N ALA A 646 -22.66 -6.69 -9.35
CA ALA A 646 -23.61 -7.35 -8.47
C ALA A 646 -23.08 -7.42 -7.03
N CYS A 647 -21.83 -7.82 -6.84
CA CYS A 647 -21.18 -7.84 -5.54
C CYS A 647 -21.12 -6.45 -4.91
N PHE A 648 -20.69 -5.45 -5.67
CA PHE A 648 -20.63 -4.06 -5.23
C PHE A 648 -22.00 -3.53 -4.78
N LEU A 649 -23.05 -3.75 -5.59
CA LEU A 649 -24.39 -3.28 -5.28
C LEU A 649 -25.03 -4.06 -4.12
N ALA A 650 -24.76 -5.35 -3.99
CA ALA A 650 -25.18 -6.16 -2.86
C ALA A 650 -24.53 -5.70 -1.54
N GLU A 651 -23.25 -5.29 -1.62
CA GLU A 651 -22.49 -4.79 -0.48
C GLU A 651 -23.07 -3.47 0.05
N ILE A 652 -23.51 -2.56 -0.84
CA ILE A 652 -24.06 -1.26 -0.47
C ILE A 652 -25.58 -1.28 -0.24
N ALA A 653 -26.23 -2.42 -0.43
CA ALA A 653 -27.70 -2.56 -0.36
C ALA A 653 -28.25 -2.61 1.07
N ASP A 654 -27.63 -1.96 2.03
CA ASP A 654 -28.13 -1.95 3.40
C ASP A 654 -29.42 -1.15 3.55
N GLU A 655 -30.43 -1.74 4.20
CA GLU A 655 -31.71 -1.12 4.42
C GLU A 655 -31.58 0.03 5.42
N GLY A 656 -31.70 1.24 4.94
CA GLY A 656 -31.67 2.46 5.77
C GLY A 656 -30.49 3.39 5.53
N ALA A 657 -29.42 2.94 4.90
CA ALA A 657 -28.27 3.80 4.56
C ALA A 657 -28.42 4.39 3.16
N THR A 658 -28.49 5.72 3.06
CA THR A 658 -28.57 6.47 1.78
C THR A 658 -27.20 6.98 1.33
N TYR A 659 -26.15 6.19 1.51
CA TYR A 659 -24.81 6.56 1.09
C TYR A 659 -24.70 6.73 -0.41
N GLY A 660 -23.88 7.72 -0.83
CA GLY A 660 -23.64 8.00 -2.24
C GLY A 660 -22.85 6.88 -2.95
N LEU A 661 -23.01 6.80 -4.25
CA LEU A 661 -22.21 5.93 -5.10
C LEU A 661 -21.70 6.65 -6.34
N VAL A 662 -20.49 6.33 -6.73
CA VAL A 662 -19.83 6.80 -7.96
C VAL A 662 -19.45 5.58 -8.78
N VAL A 663 -19.86 5.55 -10.03
CA VAL A 663 -19.64 4.41 -10.92
C VAL A 663 -18.96 4.90 -12.19
N ASP A 664 -17.75 4.40 -12.47
CA ASP A 664 -16.97 4.76 -13.65
C ASP A 664 -17.03 3.61 -14.68
N ASP A 665 -17.74 3.87 -15.75
CA ASP A 665 -17.92 3.01 -16.92
C ASP A 665 -18.35 1.56 -16.59
N PRO A 666 -19.50 1.38 -15.95
CA PRO A 666 -19.92 0.08 -15.42
C PRO A 666 -20.29 -0.94 -16.50
N VAL A 667 -20.49 -0.50 -17.75
CA VAL A 667 -21.07 -1.32 -18.82
C VAL A 667 -20.09 -1.71 -19.92
N SER A 668 -18.81 -1.44 -19.76
CA SER A 668 -17.80 -1.90 -20.73
C SER A 668 -17.87 -3.42 -20.85
N SER A 669 -17.88 -3.93 -22.09
CA SER A 669 -17.95 -5.34 -22.44
C SER A 669 -19.28 -6.05 -22.07
N LEU A 670 -20.34 -5.31 -21.69
CA LEU A 670 -21.66 -5.86 -21.48
C LEU A 670 -22.49 -5.88 -22.77
N ASP A 671 -23.34 -6.90 -22.91
CA ASP A 671 -24.37 -6.93 -23.96
C ASP A 671 -25.48 -5.91 -23.68
N GLN A 672 -26.27 -5.61 -24.70
CA GLN A 672 -27.29 -4.57 -24.64
C GLN A 672 -28.39 -4.84 -23.60
N ARG A 673 -28.73 -6.12 -23.35
CA ARG A 673 -29.70 -6.50 -22.34
C ARG A 673 -29.18 -6.16 -20.94
N ARG A 674 -27.94 -6.53 -20.65
CA ARG A 674 -27.32 -6.23 -19.36
C ARG A 674 -27.07 -4.72 -19.17
N ILE A 675 -26.72 -3.99 -20.22
CA ILE A 675 -26.64 -2.51 -20.19
C ILE A 675 -27.93 -1.90 -19.64
N ARG A 676 -29.09 -2.35 -20.12
CA ARG A 676 -30.42 -1.90 -19.65
C ARG A 676 -30.64 -2.27 -18.19
N LEU A 677 -30.35 -3.50 -17.78
CA LEU A 677 -30.53 -3.94 -16.40
C LEU A 677 -29.66 -3.13 -15.41
N VAL A 678 -28.42 -2.81 -15.81
CA VAL A 678 -27.54 -1.94 -15.02
C VAL A 678 -28.12 -0.52 -14.91
N ALA A 679 -28.63 0.06 -16.01
CA ALA A 679 -29.26 1.37 -15.97
C ALA A 679 -30.47 1.41 -15.03
N GLN A 680 -31.36 0.42 -15.15
CA GLN A 680 -32.52 0.27 -14.27
C GLN A 680 -32.11 0.17 -12.80
N ARG A 681 -31.08 -0.63 -12.53
CA ARG A 681 -30.64 -0.87 -11.15
C ARG A 681 -30.03 0.38 -10.52
N LEU A 682 -29.22 1.14 -11.26
CA LEU A 682 -28.63 2.40 -10.76
C LEU A 682 -29.69 3.49 -10.54
N VAL A 683 -30.67 3.60 -11.45
CA VAL A 683 -31.78 4.55 -11.27
C VAL A 683 -32.66 4.15 -10.08
N GLN A 684 -32.88 2.86 -9.82
CA GLN A 684 -33.57 2.39 -8.62
C GLN A 684 -32.85 2.79 -7.34
N GLU A 685 -31.51 2.76 -7.31
CA GLU A 685 -30.75 3.26 -6.16
C GLU A 685 -30.93 4.78 -5.99
N ALA A 686 -30.92 5.53 -7.09
CA ALA A 686 -31.19 6.97 -7.06
C ALA A 686 -32.61 7.28 -6.54
N ALA A 687 -33.61 6.49 -6.93
CA ALA A 687 -35.00 6.62 -6.47
C ALA A 687 -35.18 6.38 -4.96
N LYS A 688 -34.25 5.70 -4.31
CA LYS A 688 -34.18 5.57 -2.84
C LYS A 688 -33.63 6.82 -2.16
N GLY A 689 -33.39 7.91 -2.89
CA GLY A 689 -32.80 9.15 -2.37
C GLY A 689 -31.26 9.15 -2.33
N ARG A 690 -30.59 8.15 -2.89
CA ARG A 690 -29.12 8.13 -2.96
C ARG A 690 -28.58 9.14 -3.96
N GLN A 691 -27.37 9.67 -3.70
CA GLN A 691 -26.55 10.34 -4.68
C GLN A 691 -25.90 9.29 -5.58
N VAL A 692 -26.22 9.26 -6.86
CA VAL A 692 -25.67 8.34 -7.85
C VAL A 692 -24.93 9.13 -8.94
N VAL A 693 -23.61 8.99 -8.99
CA VAL A 693 -22.77 9.62 -10.02
C VAL A 693 -22.28 8.56 -10.99
N VAL A 694 -22.57 8.73 -12.27
CA VAL A 694 -22.22 7.76 -13.32
C VAL A 694 -21.37 8.44 -14.38
N PHE A 695 -20.14 7.96 -14.56
CA PHE A 695 -19.30 8.31 -15.70
C PHE A 695 -19.46 7.25 -16.78
N THR A 696 -19.63 7.68 -18.04
CA THR A 696 -19.69 6.75 -19.16
C THR A 696 -19.23 7.38 -20.47
N HIS A 697 -18.75 6.54 -21.39
CA HIS A 697 -18.52 6.88 -22.77
C HIS A 697 -19.50 6.14 -23.69
N ASN A 698 -20.31 5.23 -23.15
CA ASN A 698 -21.25 4.41 -23.90
C ASN A 698 -22.56 5.17 -24.10
N LEU A 699 -22.85 5.54 -25.34
CA LEU A 699 -24.05 6.30 -25.69
C LEU A 699 -25.34 5.49 -25.49
N VAL A 700 -25.31 4.17 -25.71
CA VAL A 700 -26.46 3.30 -25.46
C VAL A 700 -26.82 3.32 -23.99
N PHE A 701 -25.82 3.16 -23.12
CA PHE A 701 -26.02 3.23 -21.68
C PHE A 701 -26.50 4.61 -21.20
N PHE A 702 -25.93 5.67 -21.78
CA PHE A 702 -26.41 7.04 -21.50
C PHE A 702 -27.89 7.17 -21.79
N ASN A 703 -28.36 6.71 -22.98
CA ASN A 703 -29.78 6.78 -23.36
C ASN A 703 -30.66 5.88 -22.48
N GLU A 704 -30.21 4.68 -22.11
CA GLU A 704 -30.95 3.81 -21.20
C GLU A 704 -31.11 4.47 -19.80
N MET A 705 -30.05 5.12 -19.28
CA MET A 705 -30.12 5.88 -18.01
C MET A 705 -31.11 7.04 -18.09
N VAL A 706 -31.08 7.83 -19.17
CA VAL A 706 -32.02 8.93 -19.41
C VAL A 706 -33.45 8.42 -19.51
N SER A 707 -33.67 7.34 -20.26
CA SER A 707 -34.99 6.74 -20.47
C SER A 707 -35.55 6.18 -19.14
N GLU A 708 -34.73 5.50 -18.37
CA GLU A 708 -35.15 4.90 -17.11
C GLU A 708 -35.41 5.97 -16.03
N ALA A 709 -34.57 7.01 -15.93
CA ALA A 709 -34.81 8.14 -15.04
C ALA A 709 -36.14 8.85 -15.40
N ALA A 710 -36.41 9.06 -16.70
CA ALA A 710 -37.68 9.63 -17.15
C ALA A 710 -38.88 8.74 -16.80
N ARG A 711 -38.71 7.39 -16.81
CA ARG A 711 -39.78 6.44 -16.45
C ARG A 711 -40.10 6.50 -14.94
N VAL A 712 -39.05 6.66 -14.11
CA VAL A 712 -39.21 6.75 -12.64
C VAL A 712 -39.68 8.16 -12.22
N GLY A 713 -39.37 9.19 -12.99
CA GLY A 713 -39.81 10.57 -12.77
C GLY A 713 -39.12 11.26 -11.57
N ASP A 714 -39.86 12.06 -10.83
CA ASP A 714 -39.32 12.95 -9.77
C ASP A 714 -38.60 12.21 -8.64
N SER A 715 -38.82 10.91 -8.49
CA SER A 715 -38.11 10.10 -7.49
C SER A 715 -36.63 9.89 -7.81
N ALA A 716 -36.22 10.05 -9.08
CA ALA A 716 -34.82 9.93 -9.52
C ALA A 716 -34.43 11.11 -10.43
N PRO A 717 -34.29 12.33 -9.89
CA PRO A 717 -33.92 13.49 -10.67
C PRO A 717 -32.60 13.24 -11.37
N LEU A 718 -32.49 13.70 -12.63
CA LEU A 718 -31.34 13.46 -13.49
C LEU A 718 -30.68 14.78 -13.90
N ILE A 719 -29.39 14.90 -13.63
CA ILE A 719 -28.53 15.94 -14.19
C ILE A 719 -27.61 15.31 -15.24
N LYS A 720 -27.52 15.94 -16.41
CA LYS A 720 -26.66 15.51 -17.52
C LYS A 720 -25.48 16.46 -17.64
N ILE A 721 -24.29 15.91 -17.71
CA ILE A 721 -23.04 16.65 -17.84
C ILE A 721 -22.24 16.06 -18.98
N PHE A 722 -21.70 16.91 -19.83
CA PHE A 722 -20.82 16.52 -20.91
C PHE A 722 -19.39 16.96 -20.61
N VAL A 723 -18.47 15.98 -20.60
CA VAL A 723 -17.03 16.22 -20.41
C VAL A 723 -16.32 16.00 -21.73
N ARG A 724 -15.65 17.03 -22.22
CA ARG A 724 -14.96 17.00 -23.50
C ARG A 724 -13.52 17.47 -23.43
N LYS A 725 -12.81 17.23 -24.52
CA LYS A 725 -11.51 17.82 -24.79
C LYS A 725 -11.71 18.99 -25.75
N THR A 726 -11.08 20.13 -25.47
CA THR A 726 -10.98 21.28 -26.36
C THR A 726 -9.54 21.55 -26.74
N GLU A 727 -9.28 22.21 -27.86
CA GLU A 727 -7.93 22.63 -28.21
C GLU A 727 -7.41 23.75 -27.29
N ALA A 728 -8.32 24.64 -26.87
CA ALA A 728 -7.98 25.80 -26.02
C ALA A 728 -7.70 25.41 -24.58
N ASP A 729 -8.55 24.60 -23.97
CA ASP A 729 -8.52 24.34 -22.53
C ASP A 729 -7.98 22.95 -22.18
N GLY A 730 -7.83 22.06 -23.17
CA GLY A 730 -7.33 20.71 -22.96
C GLY A 730 -8.42 19.71 -22.58
N PHE A 731 -8.15 18.84 -21.60
CA PHE A 731 -9.02 17.73 -21.21
C PHE A 731 -9.90 18.10 -20.01
N GLY A 732 -11.05 17.46 -19.88
CA GLY A 732 -11.90 17.59 -18.71
C GLY A 732 -12.73 18.87 -18.67
N VAL A 733 -12.98 19.49 -19.81
CA VAL A 733 -13.87 20.66 -19.93
C VAL A 733 -15.30 20.22 -19.67
N VAL A 734 -15.96 20.85 -18.69
CA VAL A 734 -17.29 20.48 -18.20
C VAL A 734 -18.34 21.38 -18.81
N GLU A 735 -19.35 20.79 -19.41
CA GLU A 735 -20.56 21.47 -19.90
C GLU A 735 -21.76 20.90 -19.15
N GLU A 736 -22.41 21.73 -18.36
CA GLU A 736 -23.60 21.35 -17.58
C GLU A 736 -24.87 21.41 -18.47
N ASP A 737 -25.84 20.56 -18.13
CA ASP A 737 -27.14 20.47 -18.80
C ASP A 737 -27.04 20.27 -20.34
N THR A 738 -25.97 19.62 -20.77
CA THR A 738 -25.67 19.38 -22.17
C THR A 738 -25.54 17.88 -22.41
N GLU A 739 -25.96 17.48 -23.61
CA GLU A 739 -25.89 16.11 -24.09
C GLU A 739 -24.98 16.04 -25.32
N PRO A 740 -24.34 14.89 -25.61
CA PRO A 740 -23.65 14.70 -26.86
C PRO A 740 -24.62 14.87 -28.01
N TRP A 741 -24.15 15.37 -29.16
CA TRP A 741 -24.98 15.66 -30.35
C TRP A 741 -25.92 14.50 -30.72
N LEU A 742 -25.41 13.26 -30.69
CA LEU A 742 -26.19 12.06 -31.01
C LEU A 742 -27.34 11.77 -30.03
N ALA A 743 -27.22 12.21 -28.76
CA ALA A 743 -28.27 12.04 -27.74
C ALA A 743 -29.29 13.20 -27.77
N LYS A 744 -28.91 14.37 -28.32
CA LYS A 744 -29.78 15.55 -28.35
C LYS A 744 -31.06 15.29 -29.13
N GLY A 745 -32.18 15.68 -28.52
CA GLY A 745 -33.46 15.71 -29.18
C GLY A 745 -33.56 16.85 -30.21
N VAL A 746 -34.59 16.81 -31.02
CA VAL A 746 -34.78 17.74 -32.13
C VAL A 746 -34.71 19.20 -31.70
N ASN A 747 -35.38 19.60 -30.61
CA ASN A 747 -35.39 21.00 -30.16
C ASN A 747 -33.99 21.47 -29.72
N ALA A 748 -33.22 20.64 -29.03
CA ALA A 748 -31.86 20.97 -28.60
C ALA A 748 -30.93 21.16 -29.81
N ARG A 749 -31.03 20.26 -30.82
CA ARG A 749 -30.26 20.37 -32.06
C ARG A 749 -30.63 21.61 -32.87
N ILE A 750 -31.91 21.97 -32.97
CA ILE A 750 -32.38 23.21 -33.62
C ILE A 750 -31.76 24.45 -32.94
N ASN A 751 -31.74 24.48 -31.60
CA ASN A 751 -31.15 25.60 -30.87
C ASN A 751 -29.64 25.70 -31.08
N ASP A 752 -28.92 24.58 -31.09
CA ASP A 752 -27.49 24.56 -31.42
C ASP A 752 -27.20 25.03 -32.83
N LEU A 753 -27.98 24.56 -33.82
CA LEU A 753 -27.86 24.98 -35.20
C LEU A 753 -28.13 26.49 -35.38
N ARG A 754 -29.14 27.03 -34.68
CA ARG A 754 -29.41 28.48 -34.62
C ARG A 754 -28.21 29.25 -34.04
N ALA A 755 -27.63 28.76 -32.97
CA ALA A 755 -26.46 29.40 -32.37
C ALA A 755 -25.25 29.36 -33.32
N ARG A 756 -24.99 28.22 -33.94
CA ARG A 756 -23.91 28.08 -34.96
C ARG A 756 -24.11 28.96 -36.19
N ALA A 757 -25.32 29.04 -36.72
CA ALA A 757 -25.62 29.94 -37.83
C ALA A 757 -25.36 31.41 -37.51
N LYS A 758 -25.68 31.85 -36.25
CA LYS A 758 -25.35 33.18 -35.76
C LYS A 758 -23.85 33.42 -35.66
N VAL A 759 -23.06 32.42 -35.23
CA VAL A 759 -21.60 32.53 -35.19
C VAL A 759 -21.06 32.65 -36.64
N LEU A 760 -21.53 31.82 -37.57
CA LEU A 760 -21.12 31.88 -38.97
C LEU A 760 -21.54 33.20 -39.66
N ALA A 761 -22.58 33.88 -39.19
CA ALA A 761 -22.98 35.19 -39.69
C ALA A 761 -21.98 36.30 -39.30
N ALA A 762 -21.09 36.09 -38.38
CA ALA A 762 -20.03 37.05 -38.03
C ALA A 762 -18.80 36.92 -38.95
N GLU A 763 -18.72 35.88 -39.81
CA GLU A 763 -17.67 35.73 -40.81
C GLU A 763 -17.81 36.79 -41.88
N THR A 764 -16.69 37.27 -42.39
CA THR A 764 -16.65 38.33 -43.45
C THR A 764 -16.42 37.74 -44.83
N ASP A 765 -15.92 36.50 -44.91
CA ASP A 765 -15.69 35.81 -46.19
C ASP A 765 -16.46 34.49 -46.27
N PHE A 766 -17.61 34.55 -46.94
CA PHE A 766 -18.44 33.35 -47.16
C PHE A 766 -17.96 32.45 -48.31
N THR A 767 -16.84 32.80 -48.94
CA THR A 767 -16.25 32.02 -50.03
C THR A 767 -15.00 31.24 -49.64
N GLY A 768 -14.42 31.56 -48.48
CA GLY A 768 -13.22 30.94 -47.94
C GLY A 768 -13.40 29.47 -47.61
N ASP A 769 -12.32 28.69 -47.67
CA ASP A 769 -12.34 27.27 -47.45
C ASP A 769 -12.82 26.89 -46.04
N ASN A 770 -12.52 27.71 -45.02
CA ASN A 770 -12.98 27.47 -43.65
C ASN A 770 -14.50 27.60 -43.54
N TYR A 771 -15.07 28.65 -44.12
CA TYR A 771 -16.50 28.83 -44.15
C TYR A 771 -17.19 27.68 -44.91
N ARG A 772 -16.66 27.30 -46.08
CA ARG A 772 -17.18 26.16 -46.86
C ARG A 772 -17.22 24.86 -46.03
N ARG A 773 -16.18 24.59 -45.28
CA ARG A 773 -16.15 23.42 -44.38
C ARG A 773 -17.18 23.54 -43.28
N SER A 774 -17.26 24.69 -42.60
CA SER A 774 -18.23 24.95 -41.54
C SER A 774 -19.67 24.88 -42.05
N ALA A 775 -19.93 25.36 -43.28
CA ALA A 775 -21.22 25.25 -43.94
C ALA A 775 -21.59 23.79 -44.23
N LYS A 776 -20.65 23.02 -44.74
CA LYS A 776 -20.83 21.59 -45.00
C LYS A 776 -21.15 20.81 -43.72
N ASP A 777 -20.36 21.04 -42.64
CA ASP A 777 -20.59 20.43 -41.34
C ASP A 777 -21.94 20.84 -40.75
N PHE A 778 -22.36 22.10 -40.92
CA PHE A 778 -23.68 22.58 -40.53
C PHE A 778 -24.81 21.81 -41.22
N TYR A 779 -24.72 21.61 -42.53
CA TYR A 779 -25.73 20.86 -43.27
C TYR A 779 -25.69 19.35 -43.00
N SER A 780 -24.55 18.81 -42.63
CA SER A 780 -24.46 17.44 -42.14
C SER A 780 -25.26 17.28 -40.85
N ASP A 781 -25.07 18.20 -39.89
CA ASP A 781 -25.79 18.20 -38.63
C ASP A 781 -27.29 18.52 -38.81
N LEU A 782 -27.64 19.40 -39.74
CA LEU A 782 -29.03 19.68 -40.06
C LEU A 782 -29.72 18.45 -40.70
N ARG A 783 -29.02 17.70 -41.53
CA ARG A 783 -29.50 16.43 -42.07
C ARG A 783 -29.76 15.42 -40.95
N GLU A 784 -28.81 15.24 -40.05
CA GLU A 784 -28.97 14.36 -38.87
C GLU A 784 -30.12 14.81 -37.97
N THR A 785 -30.38 16.13 -37.93
CA THR A 785 -31.50 16.69 -37.16
C THR A 785 -32.85 16.39 -37.84
N TRP A 786 -32.94 16.41 -39.16
CA TRP A 786 -34.11 15.93 -39.89
C TRP A 786 -34.35 14.43 -39.67
N GLU A 787 -33.31 13.60 -39.74
CA GLU A 787 -33.39 12.17 -39.41
C GLU A 787 -33.92 11.96 -37.99
N ARG A 788 -33.42 12.75 -37.02
CA ARG A 788 -33.90 12.73 -35.64
C ARG A 788 -35.35 13.22 -35.53
N CYS A 789 -35.76 14.19 -36.33
CA CYS A 789 -37.13 14.66 -36.39
C CYS A 789 -38.09 13.56 -36.87
N VAL A 790 -37.67 12.79 -37.88
CA VAL A 790 -38.45 11.63 -38.33
C VAL A 790 -38.63 10.64 -37.17
N GLU A 791 -37.56 10.28 -36.50
CA GLU A 791 -37.59 9.33 -35.39
C GLU A 791 -38.44 9.83 -34.20
N GLU A 792 -38.20 11.06 -33.71
CA GLU A 792 -38.75 11.61 -32.48
C GLU A 792 -40.16 12.16 -32.67
N ILE A 793 -40.37 12.86 -33.78
CA ILE A 793 -41.59 13.63 -34.00
C ILE A 793 -42.58 12.87 -34.89
N VAL A 794 -42.10 12.41 -36.05
CA VAL A 794 -42.95 11.75 -37.05
C VAL A 794 -43.31 10.35 -36.58
N LEU A 795 -42.34 9.54 -36.20
CA LEU A 795 -42.54 8.19 -35.66
C LEU A 795 -42.92 8.17 -34.19
N ASN A 796 -43.01 9.34 -33.55
CA ASN A 796 -43.37 9.50 -32.15
C ASN A 796 -42.50 8.62 -31.21
N ASN A 797 -41.20 8.45 -31.49
CA ASN A 797 -40.32 7.52 -30.80
C ASN A 797 -40.86 6.07 -30.74
N THR A 798 -41.68 5.67 -31.71
CA THR A 798 -42.16 4.26 -31.83
C THR A 798 -40.98 3.32 -32.11
N VAL A 799 -40.04 3.78 -32.94
CA VAL A 799 -38.74 3.15 -33.23
C VAL A 799 -37.65 4.16 -32.92
N GLN A 800 -36.67 3.78 -32.17
CA GLN A 800 -35.53 4.61 -31.79
C GLN A 800 -34.23 3.90 -32.15
N ARG A 801 -33.25 4.60 -32.74
CA ARG A 801 -31.97 4.00 -33.24
C ARG A 801 -31.18 3.22 -32.18
N LEU A 802 -31.23 3.66 -30.93
CA LEU A 802 -30.44 3.12 -29.84
C LEU A 802 -31.26 2.29 -28.83
N VAL A 803 -32.55 2.08 -29.15
CA VAL A 803 -33.45 1.28 -28.30
C VAL A 803 -33.95 0.09 -29.15
N PRO A 804 -33.70 -1.16 -28.69
CA PRO A 804 -34.10 -2.35 -29.47
C PRO A 804 -35.60 -2.59 -29.53
N ASP A 805 -36.37 -2.02 -28.59
CA ASP A 805 -37.80 -2.24 -28.46
C ASP A 805 -38.59 -1.30 -29.39
N VAL A 806 -39.60 -1.86 -30.04
CA VAL A 806 -40.59 -1.08 -30.76
C VAL A 806 -41.70 -0.68 -29.81
N MET A 807 -41.85 0.62 -29.55
CA MET A 807 -42.84 1.16 -28.61
C MET A 807 -44.24 1.24 -29.26
N THR A 808 -44.89 0.10 -29.48
CA THR A 808 -46.17 0.00 -30.17
C THR A 808 -47.29 0.86 -29.57
N MET A 809 -47.26 1.10 -28.29
CA MET A 809 -48.22 2.02 -27.60
C MET A 809 -48.10 3.48 -28.09
N ARG A 810 -47.00 3.86 -28.70
CA ARG A 810 -46.73 5.20 -29.24
C ARG A 810 -47.25 5.36 -30.69
N LEU A 811 -47.69 4.30 -31.32
CA LEU A 811 -48.32 4.32 -32.65
C LEU A 811 -49.52 5.26 -32.71
N GLY A 812 -50.19 5.49 -31.56
CA GLY A 812 -51.29 6.44 -31.50
C GLY A 812 -50.96 7.84 -31.98
N GLY A 813 -49.68 8.24 -31.86
CA GLY A 813 -49.17 9.56 -32.35
C GLY A 813 -48.61 9.56 -33.78
N VAL A 814 -48.49 8.42 -34.47
CA VAL A 814 -47.91 8.36 -35.81
C VAL A 814 -48.99 8.71 -36.85
N ILE A 815 -48.82 9.83 -37.51
CA ILE A 815 -49.66 10.34 -38.59
C ILE A 815 -48.80 10.82 -39.73
N VAL A 816 -48.70 10.12 -40.84
CA VAL A 816 -47.88 10.55 -41.96
C VAL A 816 -48.80 10.80 -43.15
N SER A 817 -48.90 12.04 -43.59
CA SER A 817 -49.63 12.43 -44.81
C SER A 817 -48.68 12.53 -46.02
N ASP A 818 -49.22 12.64 -47.23
CA ASP A 818 -48.44 12.86 -48.42
C ASP A 818 -47.71 14.21 -48.40
N GLU A 819 -48.27 15.20 -47.69
CA GLU A 819 -47.64 16.50 -47.47
C GLU A 819 -46.44 16.37 -46.54
N ASP A 820 -46.57 15.59 -45.50
CA ASP A 820 -45.43 15.33 -44.59
C ASP A 820 -44.31 14.55 -45.31
N TYR A 821 -44.67 13.54 -46.10
CA TYR A 821 -43.72 12.83 -46.94
C TYR A 821 -42.98 13.77 -47.89
N LYS A 822 -43.71 14.64 -48.62
CA LYS A 822 -43.06 15.62 -49.49
C LYS A 822 -42.17 16.60 -48.77
N ALA A 823 -42.64 17.16 -47.67
CA ALA A 823 -41.87 18.09 -46.84
C ALA A 823 -40.54 17.44 -46.38
N ILE A 824 -40.58 16.23 -45.85
CA ILE A 824 -39.37 15.50 -45.41
C ILE A 824 -38.48 15.16 -46.61
N TYR A 825 -39.04 14.63 -47.69
CA TYR A 825 -38.30 14.21 -48.88
C TYR A 825 -37.52 15.36 -49.46
N PHE A 826 -38.20 16.51 -49.72
CA PHE A 826 -37.55 17.67 -50.34
C PHE A 826 -36.56 18.35 -49.37
N ALA A 827 -36.86 18.43 -48.11
CA ALA A 827 -35.91 18.94 -47.13
C ALA A 827 -34.66 18.06 -47.03
N MET A 828 -34.83 16.75 -46.91
CA MET A 828 -33.71 15.80 -46.92
C MET A 828 -32.88 15.86 -48.21
N LYS A 829 -33.50 15.98 -49.35
CA LYS A 829 -32.80 16.19 -50.60
C LYS A 829 -31.99 17.49 -50.60
N HIS A 830 -32.60 18.60 -50.16
CA HIS A 830 -31.97 19.92 -50.09
C HIS A 830 -30.76 19.93 -49.16
N VAL A 831 -30.87 19.38 -47.94
CA VAL A 831 -29.77 19.32 -46.98
C VAL A 831 -28.70 18.33 -47.41
N SER A 832 -29.06 17.19 -48.01
CA SER A 832 -28.09 16.20 -48.50
C SER A 832 -27.22 16.73 -49.64
N GLU A 833 -27.79 17.51 -50.55
CA GLU A 833 -27.04 18.18 -51.65
C GLU A 833 -25.97 19.13 -51.08
N ARG A 834 -26.15 19.68 -49.88
CA ARG A 834 -25.24 20.63 -49.23
C ARG A 834 -24.30 19.99 -48.17
N SER A 835 -24.61 18.80 -47.72
CA SER A 835 -23.81 18.07 -46.69
C SER A 835 -22.56 17.36 -47.24
N GLY A 836 -22.39 17.37 -48.59
CA GLY A 836 -21.16 16.93 -49.24
C GLY A 836 -21.04 15.47 -49.58
N HIS A 837 -22.14 14.75 -49.79
CA HIS A 837 -22.09 13.49 -50.53
C HIS A 837 -21.64 13.74 -51.95
N ASP A 838 -20.81 12.85 -52.52
CA ASP A 838 -20.20 12.95 -53.83
C ASP A 838 -21.18 13.53 -54.88
N MET A 839 -20.89 14.75 -55.28
CA MET A 839 -21.64 15.40 -56.33
C MET A 839 -21.10 14.98 -57.69
N PRO A 840 -21.94 14.67 -58.66
CA PRO A 840 -21.47 14.47 -60.03
C PRO A 840 -20.70 15.69 -60.51
N ALA A 841 -19.52 15.49 -61.08
CA ALA A 841 -18.68 16.54 -61.58
C ALA A 841 -19.53 17.43 -62.54
N GLY A 842 -19.68 18.71 -62.19
CA GLY A 842 -20.43 19.69 -63.02
C GLY A 842 -21.64 20.35 -62.35
N ARG A 843 -22.03 20.01 -61.13
CA ARG A 843 -23.00 20.78 -60.34
C ARG A 843 -22.27 21.63 -59.28
N ASP A 844 -22.15 22.93 -59.61
CA ASP A 844 -21.65 23.89 -58.62
C ASP A 844 -22.83 24.42 -57.79
N ILE A 845 -23.01 23.91 -56.59
CA ILE A 845 -23.98 24.46 -55.64
C ILE A 845 -23.31 25.62 -54.91
N PRO A 846 -23.88 26.83 -54.94
CA PRO A 846 -23.36 27.96 -54.20
C PRO A 846 -23.24 27.66 -52.74
N VAL A 847 -22.17 28.13 -52.10
CA VAL A 847 -21.99 27.99 -50.66
C VAL A 847 -23.14 28.70 -49.93
N PRO A 848 -23.89 28.02 -49.06
CA PRO A 848 -25.04 28.60 -48.38
C PRO A 848 -24.67 29.78 -47.51
N THR A 849 -25.45 30.83 -47.52
CA THR A 849 -25.31 31.97 -46.60
C THR A 849 -25.87 31.64 -45.21
N PRO A 850 -25.44 32.34 -44.14
CA PRO A 850 -26.00 32.13 -42.78
C PRO A 850 -27.52 32.40 -42.74
N THR A 851 -28.03 33.29 -43.58
CA THR A 851 -29.47 33.56 -43.70
C THR A 851 -30.21 32.36 -44.26
N GLU A 852 -29.68 31.71 -45.28
CA GLU A 852 -30.22 30.45 -45.84
C GLU A 852 -30.18 29.33 -44.81
N MET A 853 -29.04 29.17 -44.08
CA MET A 853 -28.89 28.19 -42.99
C MET A 853 -29.98 28.38 -41.92
N LEU A 854 -30.23 29.63 -41.49
CA LEU A 854 -31.29 29.94 -40.53
C LEU A 854 -32.66 29.61 -41.10
N GLY A 855 -32.91 29.96 -42.37
CA GLY A 855 -34.16 29.64 -43.05
C GLY A 855 -34.45 28.13 -43.11
N ASP A 856 -33.42 27.32 -43.38
CA ASP A 856 -33.56 25.87 -43.40
C ASP A 856 -33.81 25.26 -42.01
N VAL A 857 -33.19 25.84 -40.98
CA VAL A 857 -33.47 25.44 -39.57
C VAL A 857 -34.89 25.84 -39.18
N GLU A 858 -35.34 27.06 -39.53
CA GLU A 858 -36.70 27.51 -39.26
C GLU A 858 -37.75 26.66 -40.03
N THR A 859 -37.39 26.14 -41.18
CA THR A 859 -38.26 25.21 -41.96
C THR A 859 -38.46 23.91 -41.18
N LEU A 860 -37.40 23.36 -40.61
CA LEU A 860 -37.47 22.18 -39.73
C LEU A 860 -38.29 22.47 -38.47
N ASP A 861 -38.06 23.63 -37.83
CA ASP A 861 -38.75 23.99 -36.59
C ASP A 861 -40.26 24.19 -36.82
N LYS A 862 -40.63 24.87 -37.88
CA LYS A 862 -42.05 25.01 -38.28
C LYS A 862 -42.68 23.64 -38.55
N PHE A 863 -42.00 22.81 -39.31
CA PHE A 863 -42.49 21.45 -39.59
C PHE A 863 -42.77 20.67 -38.30
N GLN A 864 -41.79 20.62 -37.37
CA GLN A 864 -41.96 19.86 -36.12
C GLN A 864 -43.12 20.42 -35.25
N VAL A 865 -43.25 21.75 -35.17
CA VAL A 865 -44.29 22.39 -34.38
C VAL A 865 -45.67 22.09 -34.93
N GLU A 866 -45.84 22.20 -36.25
CA GLU A 866 -47.10 21.93 -36.94
C GLU A 866 -47.45 20.43 -36.85
N TYR A 867 -46.48 19.54 -37.05
CA TYR A 867 -46.66 18.10 -36.92
C TYR A 867 -47.11 17.71 -35.50
N LYS A 868 -46.44 18.26 -34.47
CA LYS A 868 -46.78 18.02 -33.05
C LYS A 868 -48.23 18.41 -32.75
N LYS A 869 -48.72 19.52 -33.27
CA LYS A 869 -50.12 19.95 -33.11
C LYS A 869 -51.08 18.91 -33.67
N ARG A 870 -50.87 18.48 -34.90
CA ARG A 870 -51.70 17.48 -35.57
C ARG A 870 -51.63 16.11 -34.91
N ARG A 871 -50.42 15.73 -34.52
CA ARG A 871 -50.16 14.49 -33.75
C ARG A 871 -50.93 14.46 -32.44
N ASN A 872 -50.95 15.53 -31.68
CA ASN A 872 -51.65 15.57 -30.38
C ASN A 872 -53.16 15.41 -30.59
N VAL A 873 -53.75 16.00 -31.64
CA VAL A 873 -55.14 15.85 -31.99
C VAL A 873 -55.46 14.37 -32.32
N ALA A 874 -54.63 13.75 -33.14
CA ALA A 874 -54.78 12.35 -33.53
C ALA A 874 -54.61 11.38 -32.33
N ASP A 875 -53.64 11.64 -31.46
CA ASP A 875 -53.38 10.82 -30.28
C ASP A 875 -54.57 10.86 -29.29
N VAL A 876 -55.18 12.05 -29.10
CA VAL A 876 -56.38 12.18 -28.28
C VAL A 876 -57.54 11.42 -28.91
N ALA A 877 -57.76 11.56 -30.23
CA ALA A 877 -58.81 10.84 -30.92
C ALA A 877 -58.65 9.32 -30.86
N ARG A 878 -57.41 8.83 -31.00
CA ARG A 878 -57.10 7.39 -30.93
C ARG A 878 -57.24 6.83 -29.51
N LYS A 879 -56.88 7.58 -28.46
CA LYS A 879 -57.09 7.22 -27.09
C LYS A 879 -58.59 7.03 -26.76
N ALA A 880 -59.47 7.78 -27.37
CA ALA A 880 -60.92 7.61 -27.21
C ALA A 880 -61.42 6.26 -27.77
N LEU A 881 -60.73 5.67 -28.76
CA LEU A 881 -61.09 4.36 -29.31
C LEU A 881 -60.88 3.22 -28.31
N HIS A 882 -60.06 3.41 -27.29
CA HIS A 882 -59.80 2.41 -26.24
C HIS A 882 -60.75 2.48 -25.05
N ALA A 883 -61.57 3.55 -24.96
CA ALA A 883 -62.44 3.77 -23.80
C ALA A 883 -63.50 2.67 -23.60
N PRO A 884 -64.13 2.13 -24.65
CA PRO A 884 -65.09 1.04 -24.55
C PRO A 884 -64.44 -0.30 -24.15
N VAL A 885 -63.21 -0.56 -24.57
CA VAL A 885 -62.50 -1.81 -24.30
C VAL A 885 -62.05 -1.88 -22.86
N LYS A 886 -61.67 -0.77 -22.24
CA LYS A 886 -61.32 -0.73 -20.78
C LYS A 886 -62.56 -1.02 -19.89
N ALA A 887 -63.74 -0.58 -20.31
CA ALA A 887 -64.98 -0.85 -19.56
C ALA A 887 -65.45 -2.32 -19.66
N ALA A 888 -65.00 -3.07 -20.67
CA ALA A 888 -65.34 -4.49 -20.83
C ALA A 888 -64.30 -5.47 -20.19
N LEU A 889 -63.13 -4.98 -19.76
CA LEU A 889 -62.05 -5.77 -19.12
C LEU A 889 -61.95 -5.56 -17.59
N VAL A 890 -62.77 -4.69 -17.01
CA VAL A 890 -63.02 -4.54 -15.57
C VAL A 890 -64.35 -5.19 -15.21
#